data_046c4d19fca3adbc51740a06d07dc0ac
#
_entry.id   046c4d19fca3adbc51740a06d07dc0ac
#
_cell.length_a   1.000
_cell.length_b   1.000
_cell.length_c   1.000
_cell.angle_alpha   90.00
_cell.angle_beta   90.00
_cell.angle_gamma   90.00
#
_symmetry.space_group_name_H-M   'P 1'
#
loop_
_entity.id
_entity.type
_entity.pdbx_description
1 polymer ?
#
loop_
_entity_poly.entity_id
_entity_poly.type
_entity_poly.pdbx_seq_one_letter_code
_entity_poly.pdbx_strand_id
1 'polypeptide(L)'
;MAQKKSSRGKKRSSSVTAGSPEPVLVPNVLPVLAAKDMVAFPGVMMSLYLSRPESIRAVEAAMGEERLAFVVTQKNPDVEDPKGRDLYQMGVVAHIVRTLHVPDGRIKVLLQGLVRARAKKFEGKKFLSCKIDPLPSMPAKKVSAENQAIINRIRENLQVLVEYEHLPEEMLIITEELQDPGTLADVILAHYKVEIPYAQAALEELDPVKRLRLTDKTISDDLNKFILAEKIKDKARDEMTKGQREYYLREQIKQIQRELGETDMGSEDLQAVRERLLALKLPKQAHDEAFKQLKRLERMSPESSEYALLRTYLEWMTDLPWHSKTVDKLDLKKAKAILDEDHFGLDKVKDRILEYLSVRALNPDSKGPILCFVGPPGVGKTSLGKSIARALGRSFNRMSLGGMRDEAEIRGHRRTYVGALPGRILQGLKQCATRNPVFVLDELDKVGADFRGDPASALLEVLDPHQNIDFLDHYLNVPFDLSDVLFIATANTMDTIPEPLMDRLEILSIPGYTAAEKQKIATKYIVPRQLKEAGLASHKVQFTDGAIQLVVERYTREAGVRSLEREIGALCRKLARDVAEKKKFVRVVDEARVANLLGPTKYDPEVAEHSEAVGLVRGLAWTALGGEVMPIEVSLAKGGGSLTLTGQLGSVMQESAQAALFYARANASVLGLESDFHSKYDIHIHVPSGAIPKDGPSAGITIATALVSALSGRKVSKDVAMTGEMTLRGNVLAVGGLREKALAALQHGINKVIIPYENIKDLEEIPEEQRKQIQFVPVKHVSEVLALALLGRGKKALPPRKKAKRRELSL
;
A
#
# COMPACT_ATOMS: atom_id res chain seq x y z
N MET A 1 -32.83 -0.21 -58.99
CA MET A 1 -31.99 0.80 -59.64
C MET A 1 -30.99 1.33 -58.63
N ALA A 2 -29.70 1.25 -59.02
CA ALA A 2 -28.53 1.91 -58.51
C ALA A 2 -27.96 1.44 -57.14
N GLN A 3 -27.13 0.42 -57.22
CA GLN A 3 -26.06 0.08 -56.29
C GLN A 3 -24.98 1.14 -56.32
N LYS A 4 -24.64 1.75 -55.17
CA LYS A 4 -23.37 2.47 -54.99
C LYS A 4 -22.32 1.54 -54.42
N LYS A 5 -21.38 1.08 -55.24
CA LYS A 5 -20.16 0.38 -54.82
C LYS A 5 -19.23 1.39 -54.11
N SER A 6 -18.95 1.18 -52.84
CA SER A 6 -17.85 1.84 -52.15
C SER A 6 -16.59 1.00 -52.36
N SER A 7 -15.61 1.54 -53.07
CA SER A 7 -14.27 0.96 -53.28
C SER A 7 -13.46 1.04 -51.99
N ARG A 8 -13.38 -0.09 -51.23
CA ARG A 8 -12.38 -0.25 -50.18
C ARG A 8 -11.01 -0.44 -50.84
N GLY A 9 -10.17 0.56 -50.76
CA GLY A 9 -8.75 0.44 -51.12
C GLY A 9 -8.07 -0.64 -50.29
N LYS A 10 -7.60 -1.70 -50.94
CA LYS A 10 -6.75 -2.73 -50.32
C LYS A 10 -5.45 -2.08 -49.84
N LYS A 11 -5.28 -1.94 -48.52
CA LYS A 11 -3.96 -1.67 -47.90
C LYS A 11 -3.04 -2.84 -48.24
N ARG A 12 -1.96 -2.58 -48.97
CA ARG A 12 -0.89 -3.56 -49.20
C ARG A 12 -0.16 -3.75 -47.88
N SER A 13 -0.21 -4.94 -47.32
CA SER A 13 0.60 -5.40 -46.20
C SER A 13 1.75 -6.24 -46.76
N SER A 14 2.96 -5.99 -46.30
CA SER A 14 4.13 -6.84 -46.54
C SER A 14 4.31 -7.79 -45.35
N SER A 15 4.45 -9.07 -45.60
CA SER A 15 4.76 -10.07 -44.58
C SER A 15 6.25 -10.12 -44.29
N VAL A 16 6.65 -10.03 -43.05
CA VAL A 16 8.04 -10.12 -42.60
C VAL A 16 8.14 -11.18 -41.50
N THR A 17 9.00 -12.15 -41.67
CA THR A 17 9.30 -13.17 -40.65
C THR A 17 10.32 -12.60 -39.64
N ALA A 18 9.87 -12.29 -38.44
CA ALA A 18 10.76 -12.09 -37.31
C ALA A 18 10.69 -13.34 -36.44
N GLY A 19 11.79 -14.03 -36.18
CA GLY A 19 12.05 -15.15 -35.29
C GLY A 19 10.89 -15.85 -34.48
N SER A 20 9.66 -15.68 -34.86
CA SER A 20 8.43 -16.26 -34.30
C SER A 20 7.77 -17.18 -35.34
N PRO A 21 7.06 -18.25 -34.94
CA PRO A 21 6.46 -19.21 -35.83
C PRO A 21 5.32 -18.70 -36.72
N GLU A 22 4.84 -17.46 -36.55
CA GLU A 22 3.79 -16.88 -37.39
C GLU A 22 4.25 -15.56 -38.05
N PRO A 23 3.95 -15.34 -39.33
CA PRO A 23 4.29 -14.10 -40.03
C PRO A 23 3.45 -12.93 -39.48
N VAL A 24 4.09 -11.99 -38.85
CA VAL A 24 3.43 -10.75 -38.37
C VAL A 24 3.15 -9.84 -39.55
N LEU A 25 1.88 -9.53 -39.82
CA LEU A 25 1.45 -8.55 -40.81
C LEU A 25 1.71 -7.15 -40.26
N VAL A 26 2.72 -6.44 -40.77
CA VAL A 26 3.05 -5.08 -40.36
C VAL A 26 2.30 -4.06 -41.23
N PRO A 27 1.45 -3.19 -40.67
CA PRO A 27 0.82 -2.09 -41.39
C PRO A 27 1.83 -1.10 -41.95
N ASN A 28 1.54 -0.56 -43.12
CA ASN A 28 2.41 0.43 -43.78
C ASN A 28 2.52 1.79 -43.05
N VAL A 29 1.58 2.08 -42.13
CA VAL A 29 1.57 3.32 -41.34
C VAL A 29 1.37 2.94 -39.87
N LEU A 30 2.30 3.35 -39.02
CA LEU A 30 2.25 3.09 -37.58
C LEU A 30 2.34 4.41 -36.79
N PRO A 31 1.75 4.44 -35.59
CA PRO A 31 2.03 5.49 -34.59
C PRO A 31 3.50 5.48 -34.20
N VAL A 32 4.09 6.64 -33.99
CA VAL A 32 5.50 6.81 -33.65
C VAL A 32 5.68 7.03 -32.16
N LEU A 33 6.58 6.28 -31.56
CA LEU A 33 7.05 6.49 -30.20
C LEU A 33 8.49 6.97 -30.24
N ALA A 34 8.70 8.25 -29.93
CA ALA A 34 10.02 8.86 -29.90
C ALA A 34 10.74 8.54 -28.58
N ALA A 35 11.80 7.73 -28.67
CA ALA A 35 12.66 7.42 -27.52
C ALA A 35 13.70 8.54 -27.34
N LYS A 36 13.93 8.97 -26.08
CA LYS A 36 14.82 10.10 -25.78
C LYS A 36 16.27 9.66 -25.59
N ASP A 37 16.49 8.60 -24.86
CA ASP A 37 17.79 8.18 -24.30
C ASP A 37 18.15 6.71 -24.54
N MET A 38 17.44 6.07 -25.47
CA MET A 38 17.69 4.67 -25.80
C MET A 38 17.42 4.39 -27.27
N VAL A 39 18.06 3.35 -27.81
CA VAL A 39 17.80 2.79 -29.13
C VAL A 39 17.09 1.43 -28.97
N ALA A 40 16.00 1.26 -29.70
CA ALA A 40 15.26 0.01 -29.71
C ALA A 40 15.92 -1.02 -30.63
N PHE A 41 15.95 -2.31 -30.21
CA PHE A 41 16.45 -3.42 -31.02
C PHE A 41 15.40 -4.51 -31.21
N PRO A 42 15.41 -5.24 -32.35
CA PRO A 42 14.53 -6.39 -32.56
C PRO A 42 14.83 -7.53 -31.57
N GLY A 43 13.79 -8.28 -31.18
CA GLY A 43 13.92 -9.42 -30.28
C GLY A 43 14.07 -9.07 -28.81
N VAL A 44 14.22 -7.79 -28.47
CA VAL A 44 14.47 -7.35 -27.09
C VAL A 44 13.23 -6.72 -26.47
N MET A 45 13.02 -7.01 -25.17
CA MET A 45 12.02 -6.37 -24.36
C MET A 45 12.57 -5.07 -23.78
N MET A 46 11.82 -3.99 -23.90
CA MET A 46 12.25 -2.70 -23.41
C MET A 46 11.10 -1.94 -22.72
N SER A 47 11.44 -1.08 -21.79
CA SER A 47 10.47 -0.21 -21.16
C SER A 47 10.70 1.25 -21.52
N LEU A 48 9.65 1.94 -21.97
CA LEU A 48 9.72 3.35 -22.34
C LEU A 48 8.79 4.16 -21.41
N TYR A 49 9.33 5.23 -20.84
CA TYR A 49 8.54 6.18 -20.05
C TYR A 49 8.12 7.35 -20.91
N LEU A 50 6.83 7.54 -21.05
CA LEU A 50 6.24 8.60 -21.88
C LEU A 50 5.53 9.62 -20.99
N SER A 51 5.95 10.88 -21.12
CA SER A 51 5.34 12.02 -20.41
C SER A 51 4.64 12.99 -21.37
N ARG A 52 4.92 12.90 -22.66
CA ARG A 52 4.42 13.83 -23.68
C ARG A 52 3.00 13.47 -24.09
N PRO A 53 2.07 14.46 -24.15
CA PRO A 53 0.68 14.19 -24.56
C PRO A 53 0.55 13.59 -25.96
N GLU A 54 1.45 13.92 -26.88
CA GLU A 54 1.46 13.36 -28.25
C GLU A 54 1.88 11.89 -28.25
N SER A 55 2.90 11.54 -27.46
CA SER A 55 3.35 10.15 -27.32
C SER A 55 2.32 9.28 -26.61
N ILE A 56 1.60 9.83 -25.63
CA ILE A 56 0.50 9.16 -24.95
C ILE A 56 -0.63 8.84 -25.94
N ARG A 57 -1.04 9.84 -26.75
CA ARG A 57 -2.04 9.62 -27.81
C ARG A 57 -1.58 8.64 -28.88
N ALA A 58 -0.27 8.59 -29.17
CA ALA A 58 0.28 7.61 -30.10
C ALA A 58 0.16 6.19 -29.55
N VAL A 59 0.40 5.98 -28.24
CA VAL A 59 0.19 4.70 -27.56
C VAL A 59 -1.29 4.31 -27.57
N GLU A 60 -2.18 5.22 -27.23
CA GLU A 60 -3.63 4.99 -27.28
C GLU A 60 -4.10 4.57 -28.67
N ALA A 61 -3.61 5.25 -29.71
CA ALA A 61 -3.89 4.91 -31.10
C ALA A 61 -3.29 3.54 -31.50
N ALA A 62 -2.15 3.16 -30.92
CA ALA A 62 -1.51 1.87 -31.16
C ALA A 62 -2.19 0.71 -30.44
N MET A 63 -2.95 0.95 -29.36
CA MET A 63 -3.66 -0.06 -28.56
C MET A 63 -4.87 -0.70 -29.27
N GLY A 64 -5.05 -0.47 -30.58
CA GLY A 64 -6.01 -1.19 -31.43
C GLY A 64 -5.70 -2.70 -31.55
N GLU A 65 -6.35 -3.36 -32.53
CA GLU A 65 -6.27 -4.83 -32.70
C GLU A 65 -4.83 -5.38 -32.83
N GLU A 66 -3.92 -4.63 -33.46
CA GLU A 66 -2.57 -5.12 -33.74
C GLU A 66 -1.51 -4.73 -32.70
N ARG A 67 -1.78 -3.75 -31.82
CA ARG A 67 -0.89 -3.25 -30.75
C ARG A 67 0.55 -2.95 -31.21
N LEU A 68 0.70 -2.43 -32.42
CA LEU A 68 2.00 -2.15 -33.04
C LEU A 68 2.31 -0.66 -33.02
N ALA A 69 3.56 -0.31 -32.73
CA ALA A 69 4.08 1.05 -32.81
C ALA A 69 5.46 1.05 -33.46
N PHE A 70 5.84 2.17 -34.07
CA PHE A 70 7.17 2.40 -34.61
C PHE A 70 7.99 3.17 -33.57
N VAL A 71 8.98 2.52 -32.97
CA VAL A 71 9.89 3.13 -31.98
C VAL A 71 11.10 3.66 -32.69
N VAL A 72 11.41 4.95 -32.51
CA VAL A 72 12.55 5.61 -33.15
C VAL A 72 13.20 6.60 -32.20
N THR A 73 14.53 6.68 -32.21
CA THR A 73 15.31 7.52 -31.28
C THR A 73 15.40 8.95 -31.74
N GLN A 74 15.44 9.90 -30.81
CA GLN A 74 15.73 11.31 -31.10
C GLN A 74 17.21 11.51 -31.38
N LYS A 75 17.52 12.43 -32.33
CA LYS A 75 18.90 12.83 -32.62
C LYS A 75 19.51 13.70 -31.52
N ASN A 76 18.71 14.58 -30.93
CA ASN A 76 19.09 15.40 -29.80
C ASN A 76 18.11 15.19 -28.64
N PRO A 77 18.57 14.67 -27.50
CA PRO A 77 17.73 14.41 -26.32
C PRO A 77 17.10 15.67 -25.71
N ASP A 78 17.65 16.86 -25.94
CA ASP A 78 17.20 18.12 -25.34
C ASP A 78 15.93 18.68 -25.99
N VAL A 79 15.53 18.17 -27.16
CA VAL A 79 14.32 18.62 -27.86
C VAL A 79 13.09 18.06 -27.11
N GLU A 80 12.30 18.96 -26.55
CA GLU A 80 11.09 18.54 -25.79
C GLU A 80 9.98 18.03 -26.71
N ASP A 81 9.81 18.59 -27.89
CA ASP A 81 8.77 18.24 -28.87
C ASP A 81 9.39 17.88 -30.25
N PRO A 82 9.88 16.61 -30.40
CA PRO A 82 10.60 16.22 -31.62
C PRO A 82 9.65 16.04 -32.79
N LYS A 83 9.98 16.71 -33.90
CA LYS A 83 9.32 16.53 -35.20
C LYS A 83 10.07 15.47 -36.01
N GLY A 84 9.49 15.00 -37.11
CA GLY A 84 10.09 13.95 -37.94
C GLY A 84 11.54 14.19 -38.36
N ARG A 85 11.99 15.44 -38.50
CA ARG A 85 13.38 15.82 -38.80
C ARG A 85 14.36 15.61 -37.63
N ASP A 86 13.84 15.64 -36.40
CA ASP A 86 14.60 15.53 -35.16
C ASP A 86 14.76 14.05 -34.73
N LEU A 87 14.17 13.12 -35.49
CA LEU A 87 14.24 11.68 -35.30
C LEU A 87 15.20 11.04 -36.30
N TYR A 88 15.77 9.90 -35.92
CA TYR A 88 16.49 9.04 -36.84
C TYR A 88 15.53 8.44 -37.89
N GLN A 89 16.08 7.97 -39.00
CA GLN A 89 15.27 7.36 -40.07
C GLN A 89 15.08 5.86 -39.88
N MET A 90 15.98 5.23 -39.14
CA MET A 90 15.88 3.80 -38.80
C MET A 90 15.35 3.65 -37.37
N GLY A 91 14.37 2.79 -37.22
CA GLY A 91 13.80 2.42 -35.95
C GLY A 91 13.32 0.96 -35.95
N VAL A 92 12.52 0.59 -34.98
CA VAL A 92 12.03 -0.77 -34.80
C VAL A 92 10.49 -0.74 -34.69
N VAL A 93 9.83 -1.64 -35.39
CA VAL A 93 8.43 -1.95 -35.14
C VAL A 93 8.37 -2.77 -33.88
N ALA A 94 7.65 -2.30 -32.89
CA ALA A 94 7.52 -2.96 -31.61
C ALA A 94 6.05 -3.26 -31.28
N HIS A 95 5.83 -4.38 -30.63
CA HIS A 95 4.55 -4.76 -30.09
C HIS A 95 4.40 -4.24 -28.66
N ILE A 96 3.28 -3.61 -28.35
CA ILE A 96 2.97 -3.11 -27.02
C ILE A 96 2.44 -4.28 -26.17
N VAL A 97 3.28 -4.75 -25.26
CA VAL A 97 2.95 -5.88 -24.37
C VAL A 97 2.06 -5.40 -23.22
N ARG A 98 2.44 -4.29 -22.58
CA ARG A 98 1.72 -3.76 -21.41
C ARG A 98 1.92 -2.26 -21.28
N THR A 99 0.87 -1.58 -20.82
CA THR A 99 0.91 -0.16 -20.43
C THR A 99 0.56 -0.03 -18.96
N LEU A 100 1.31 0.79 -18.22
CA LEU A 100 1.09 1.08 -16.81
C LEU A 100 1.04 2.59 -16.62
N HIS A 101 -0.04 3.09 -16.04
CA HIS A 101 -0.15 4.50 -15.66
C HIS A 101 0.56 4.71 -14.32
N VAL A 102 1.47 5.65 -14.29
CA VAL A 102 2.22 6.02 -13.08
C VAL A 102 1.51 7.20 -12.42
N PRO A 103 1.49 7.29 -11.07
CA PRO A 103 0.77 8.35 -10.36
C PRO A 103 1.19 9.79 -10.70
N ASP A 104 2.36 9.97 -11.29
CA ASP A 104 2.90 11.27 -11.73
C ASP A 104 2.42 11.72 -13.12
N GLY A 105 1.46 11.02 -13.71
CA GLY A 105 0.89 11.31 -15.02
C GLY A 105 1.68 10.76 -16.21
N ARG A 106 2.80 10.04 -16.01
CA ARG A 106 3.56 9.34 -17.05
C ARG A 106 2.95 7.96 -17.33
N ILE A 107 3.18 7.48 -18.55
CA ILE A 107 2.84 6.10 -18.92
C ILE A 107 4.13 5.31 -19.13
N LYS A 108 4.28 4.19 -18.41
CA LYS A 108 5.30 3.20 -18.68
C LYS A 108 4.76 2.20 -19.67
N VAL A 109 5.40 2.08 -20.82
CA VAL A 109 5.03 1.15 -21.88
C VAL A 109 6.09 0.06 -21.98
N LEU A 110 5.68 -1.19 -21.84
CA LEU A 110 6.53 -2.34 -22.08
C LEU A 110 6.38 -2.77 -23.55
N LEU A 111 7.47 -2.78 -24.26
CA LEU A 111 7.55 -2.98 -25.70
C LEU A 111 8.41 -4.19 -26.00
N GLN A 112 8.01 -4.99 -27.01
CA GLN A 112 8.84 -6.02 -27.60
C GLN A 112 9.20 -5.63 -29.02
N GLY A 113 10.47 -5.44 -29.32
CA GLY A 113 10.94 -5.17 -30.65
C GLY A 113 10.70 -6.36 -31.59
N LEU A 114 10.14 -6.10 -32.76
CA LEU A 114 9.82 -7.15 -33.73
C LEU A 114 10.78 -7.13 -34.94
N VAL A 115 10.83 -6.03 -35.66
CA VAL A 115 11.57 -5.93 -36.89
C VAL A 115 12.06 -4.49 -37.10
N ARG A 116 13.23 -4.35 -37.70
CA ARG A 116 13.76 -3.07 -38.18
C ARG A 116 12.85 -2.48 -39.22
N ALA A 117 12.69 -1.16 -39.22
CA ALA A 117 11.95 -0.47 -40.27
C ALA A 117 12.57 0.90 -40.53
N ARG A 118 12.50 1.31 -41.78
CA ARG A 118 12.93 2.64 -42.20
C ARG A 118 11.73 3.56 -42.34
N ALA A 119 11.83 4.73 -41.76
CA ALA A 119 10.84 5.80 -41.93
C ALA A 119 10.88 6.37 -43.35
N LYS A 120 9.75 6.34 -44.06
CA LYS A 120 9.60 6.97 -45.39
C LYS A 120 9.05 8.38 -45.27
N LYS A 121 8.04 8.59 -44.43
CA LYS A 121 7.41 9.89 -44.23
C LYS A 121 6.73 9.95 -42.88
N PHE A 122 7.04 10.98 -42.13
CA PHE A 122 6.37 11.30 -40.87
C PHE A 122 5.17 12.21 -41.18
N GLU A 123 4.01 11.87 -40.60
CA GLU A 123 2.74 12.59 -40.80
C GLU A 123 1.96 12.60 -39.49
N GLY A 124 1.07 13.57 -39.31
CA GLY A 124 0.13 13.60 -38.18
C GLY A 124 -0.06 14.99 -37.61
N LYS A 125 -1.29 15.29 -37.14
CA LYS A 125 -1.66 16.56 -36.50
C LYS A 125 -1.97 16.37 -34.99
N LYS A 126 -2.40 15.18 -34.58
CA LYS A 126 -2.75 14.88 -33.18
C LYS A 126 -1.69 14.07 -32.45
N PHE A 127 -1.01 13.19 -33.15
CA PHE A 127 0.16 12.42 -32.75
C PHE A 127 0.97 12.10 -34.02
N LEU A 128 2.25 11.83 -33.84
CA LEU A 128 3.13 11.49 -34.93
C LEU A 128 2.89 10.07 -35.45
N SER A 129 2.66 9.90 -36.70
CA SER A 129 2.58 8.61 -37.41
C SER A 129 3.63 8.57 -38.52
N CYS A 130 4.09 7.39 -38.88
CA CYS A 130 5.09 7.21 -39.91
C CYS A 130 4.70 6.15 -40.90
N LYS A 131 4.89 6.44 -42.17
CA LYS A 131 4.87 5.42 -43.22
C LYS A 131 6.22 4.74 -43.20
N ILE A 132 6.23 3.46 -42.92
CA ILE A 132 7.43 2.66 -42.73
C ILE A 132 7.67 1.68 -43.85
N ASP A 133 8.90 1.22 -43.96
CA ASP A 133 9.38 0.16 -44.83
C ASP A 133 10.05 -0.90 -43.94
N PRO A 134 9.36 -2.00 -43.62
CA PRO A 134 9.95 -3.05 -42.81
C PRO A 134 11.12 -3.71 -43.55
N LEU A 135 12.26 -3.86 -42.87
CA LEU A 135 13.47 -4.44 -43.40
C LEU A 135 13.67 -5.81 -42.74
N PRO A 136 13.52 -6.94 -43.52
CA PRO A 136 13.71 -8.26 -42.96
C PRO A 136 15.15 -8.43 -42.49
N SER A 137 15.35 -9.12 -41.38
CA SER A 137 16.67 -9.55 -40.96
C SER A 137 17.26 -10.48 -41.98
N MET A 138 18.47 -10.21 -42.48
CA MET A 138 19.17 -11.14 -43.34
C MET A 138 19.52 -12.41 -42.53
N PRO A 139 19.21 -13.60 -43.05
CA PRO A 139 19.63 -14.84 -42.39
C PRO A 139 21.14 -14.89 -42.26
N ALA A 140 21.66 -15.19 -41.08
CA ALA A 140 23.11 -15.34 -40.90
C ALA A 140 23.59 -16.51 -41.79
N LYS A 141 24.53 -16.23 -42.70
CA LYS A 141 25.29 -17.30 -43.36
C LYS A 141 25.96 -18.10 -42.26
N LYS A 142 26.15 -19.43 -42.46
CA LYS A 142 26.82 -20.35 -41.50
C LYS A 142 27.95 -19.63 -40.79
N VAL A 143 27.94 -19.66 -39.45
CA VAL A 143 28.95 -18.99 -38.62
C VAL A 143 30.34 -19.50 -39.05
N SER A 144 31.16 -18.62 -39.64
CA SER A 144 32.54 -18.95 -39.98
C SER A 144 33.39 -19.01 -38.71
N ALA A 145 34.52 -19.72 -38.75
CA ALA A 145 35.47 -19.74 -37.64
C ALA A 145 35.89 -18.34 -37.17
N GLU A 146 35.99 -17.37 -38.09
CA GLU A 146 36.29 -15.97 -37.81
C GLU A 146 35.18 -15.30 -36.98
N ASN A 147 33.93 -15.54 -37.36
CA ASN A 147 32.79 -14.97 -36.61
C ASN A 147 32.65 -15.57 -35.20
N GLN A 148 32.98 -16.87 -35.04
CA GLN A 148 33.05 -17.53 -33.75
C GLN A 148 34.14 -16.93 -32.86
N ALA A 149 35.28 -16.59 -33.42
CA ALA A 149 36.36 -15.91 -32.68
C ALA A 149 35.92 -14.50 -32.18
N ILE A 150 35.14 -13.77 -32.98
CA ILE A 150 34.58 -12.48 -32.56
C ILE A 150 33.59 -12.66 -31.40
N ILE A 151 32.70 -13.65 -31.50
CA ILE A 151 31.73 -13.97 -30.43
C ILE A 151 32.45 -14.31 -29.13
N ASN A 152 33.50 -15.16 -29.18
CA ASN A 152 34.27 -15.52 -28.00
C ASN A 152 34.97 -14.30 -27.39
N ARG A 153 35.56 -13.44 -28.23
CA ARG A 153 36.23 -12.19 -27.75
C ARG A 153 35.24 -11.27 -27.10
N ILE A 154 34.03 -11.10 -27.63
CA ILE A 154 33.00 -10.29 -27.01
C ILE A 154 32.66 -10.84 -25.63
N ARG A 155 32.48 -12.16 -25.49
CA ARG A 155 32.18 -12.81 -24.21
C ARG A 155 33.31 -12.63 -23.20
N GLU A 156 34.56 -12.78 -23.61
CA GLU A 156 35.76 -12.52 -22.80
C GLU A 156 35.76 -11.06 -22.32
N ASN A 157 35.51 -10.08 -23.21
CA ASN A 157 35.45 -8.67 -22.85
C ASN A 157 34.29 -8.35 -21.88
N LEU A 158 33.13 -8.99 -22.09
CA LEU A 158 31.98 -8.85 -21.16
C LEU A 158 32.28 -9.47 -19.80
N GLN A 159 32.98 -10.61 -19.74
CA GLN A 159 33.43 -11.21 -18.49
C GLN A 159 34.33 -10.27 -17.69
N VAL A 160 35.30 -9.66 -18.37
CA VAL A 160 36.17 -8.65 -17.72
C VAL A 160 35.36 -7.48 -17.18
N LEU A 161 34.36 -6.97 -17.92
CA LEU A 161 33.52 -5.87 -17.47
C LEU A 161 32.63 -6.25 -16.28
N VAL A 162 32.22 -7.53 -16.16
CA VAL A 162 31.47 -8.06 -15.01
C VAL A 162 32.40 -8.22 -13.81
N GLU A 163 33.62 -8.75 -13.97
CA GLU A 163 34.63 -8.87 -12.90
C GLU A 163 34.96 -7.51 -12.25
N TYR A 164 34.88 -6.44 -13.00
CA TYR A 164 35.07 -5.07 -12.50
C TYR A 164 33.76 -4.38 -12.05
N GLU A 165 32.67 -5.12 -11.87
CA GLU A 165 31.35 -4.63 -11.42
C GLU A 165 30.70 -3.55 -12.33
N HIS A 166 31.11 -3.51 -13.62
CA HIS A 166 30.54 -2.57 -14.59
C HIS A 166 29.31 -3.10 -15.32
N LEU A 167 29.10 -4.43 -15.27
CA LEU A 167 27.94 -5.10 -15.84
C LEU A 167 27.41 -6.14 -14.85
N PRO A 168 26.10 -6.37 -14.82
CA PRO A 168 25.49 -7.42 -14.01
C PRO A 168 25.80 -8.80 -14.57
N GLU A 169 25.95 -9.81 -13.71
CA GLU A 169 26.25 -11.20 -14.08
C GLU A 169 25.23 -11.82 -15.05
N GLU A 170 23.98 -11.36 -15.00
CA GLU A 170 22.90 -11.83 -15.88
C GLU A 170 23.22 -11.64 -17.37
N MET A 171 24.06 -10.67 -17.71
CA MET A 171 24.49 -10.43 -19.10
C MET A 171 25.32 -11.59 -19.66
N LEU A 172 26.13 -12.25 -18.86
CA LEU A 172 26.91 -13.43 -19.30
C LEU A 172 25.94 -14.56 -19.60
N ILE A 173 24.97 -14.82 -18.72
CA ILE A 173 24.00 -15.92 -18.90
C ILE A 173 23.18 -15.71 -20.20
N ILE A 174 22.67 -14.50 -20.42
CA ILE A 174 21.85 -14.16 -21.60
C ILE A 174 22.68 -14.33 -22.90
N THR A 175 23.96 -13.97 -22.87
CA THR A 175 24.80 -14.00 -24.08
C THR A 175 25.38 -15.39 -24.37
N GLU A 176 25.47 -16.30 -23.38
CA GLU A 176 25.97 -17.70 -23.59
C GLU A 176 25.08 -18.53 -24.52
N GLU A 177 23.76 -18.37 -24.39
CA GLU A 177 22.77 -19.13 -25.18
C GLU A 177 22.63 -18.64 -26.63
N LEU A 178 23.07 -17.41 -26.94
CA LEU A 178 22.88 -16.80 -28.24
C LEU A 178 24.00 -17.13 -29.22
N GLN A 179 23.67 -17.88 -30.26
CA GLN A 179 24.60 -18.30 -31.33
C GLN A 179 24.50 -17.43 -32.59
N ASP A 180 23.36 -16.76 -32.83
CA ASP A 180 23.18 -15.91 -33.99
C ASP A 180 23.91 -14.57 -33.83
N PRO A 181 24.86 -14.21 -34.73
CA PRO A 181 25.65 -12.99 -34.63
C PRO A 181 24.82 -11.70 -34.54
N GLY A 182 23.72 -11.68 -35.26
CA GLY A 182 22.85 -10.52 -35.33
C GLY A 182 22.06 -10.32 -34.03
N THR A 183 21.49 -11.37 -33.51
CA THR A 183 20.72 -11.39 -32.26
C THR A 183 21.62 -11.10 -31.06
N LEU A 184 22.82 -11.69 -31.04
CA LEU A 184 23.81 -11.43 -30.00
C LEU A 184 24.19 -9.94 -29.94
N ALA A 185 24.50 -9.31 -31.07
CA ALA A 185 24.84 -7.92 -31.17
C ALA A 185 23.67 -7.02 -30.68
N ASP A 186 22.44 -7.35 -31.08
CA ASP A 186 21.23 -6.59 -30.72
C ASP A 186 20.93 -6.66 -29.22
N VAL A 187 21.06 -7.84 -28.61
CA VAL A 187 20.83 -8.04 -27.18
C VAL A 187 21.89 -7.32 -26.34
N ILE A 188 23.15 -7.41 -26.74
CA ILE A 188 24.24 -6.73 -26.03
C ILE A 188 24.02 -5.22 -26.06
N LEU A 189 23.80 -4.62 -27.24
CA LEU A 189 23.63 -3.19 -27.38
C LEU A 189 22.34 -2.64 -26.73
N ALA A 190 21.35 -3.46 -26.54
CA ALA A 190 20.12 -3.08 -25.80
C ALA A 190 20.34 -2.98 -24.30
N HIS A 191 21.25 -3.75 -23.72
CA HIS A 191 21.50 -3.80 -22.28
C HIS A 191 22.78 -3.08 -21.86
N TYR A 192 23.75 -2.96 -22.78
CA TYR A 192 24.98 -2.23 -22.56
C TYR A 192 24.76 -0.73 -22.85
N LYS A 193 25.07 0.13 -21.88
CA LYS A 193 24.93 1.59 -22.05
C LYS A 193 25.97 2.15 -23.03
N VAL A 194 25.62 2.18 -24.30
CA VAL A 194 26.41 2.78 -25.36
C VAL A 194 25.85 4.16 -25.72
N GLU A 195 26.68 5.06 -26.14
CA GLU A 195 26.22 6.37 -26.68
C GLU A 195 25.27 6.16 -27.88
N ILE A 196 24.18 6.93 -27.91
CA ILE A 196 23.10 6.82 -28.92
C ILE A 196 23.63 6.74 -30.37
N PRO A 197 24.61 7.54 -30.79
CA PRO A 197 25.12 7.46 -32.17
C PRO A 197 25.68 6.09 -32.53
N TYR A 198 26.39 5.41 -31.63
CA TYR A 198 26.96 4.08 -31.88
C TYR A 198 25.87 3.00 -31.88
N ALA A 199 24.95 3.04 -30.92
CA ALA A 199 23.82 2.11 -30.89
C ALA A 199 22.93 2.26 -32.14
N GLN A 200 22.71 3.49 -32.59
CA GLN A 200 21.94 3.79 -33.80
C GLN A 200 22.66 3.31 -35.06
N ALA A 201 23.98 3.52 -35.19
CA ALA A 201 24.77 3.00 -36.31
C ALA A 201 24.68 1.46 -36.40
N ALA A 202 24.69 0.78 -35.27
CA ALA A 202 24.49 -0.68 -35.22
C ALA A 202 23.07 -1.09 -35.62
N LEU A 203 22.04 -0.31 -35.22
CA LEU A 203 20.66 -0.59 -35.64
C LEU A 203 20.53 -0.44 -37.19
N GLU A 204 21.22 0.53 -37.78
CA GLU A 204 21.21 0.83 -39.24
C GLU A 204 21.96 -0.20 -40.06
N GLU A 205 22.93 -0.92 -39.48
CA GLU A 205 23.65 -1.98 -40.17
C GLU A 205 22.79 -3.27 -40.26
N LEU A 206 22.43 -3.62 -41.48
CA LEU A 206 21.56 -4.77 -41.77
C LEU A 206 22.32 -6.10 -41.84
N ASP A 207 23.61 -6.08 -42.13
CA ASP A 207 24.44 -7.29 -42.16
C ASP A 207 24.76 -7.72 -40.71
N PRO A 208 24.32 -8.90 -40.30
CA PRO A 208 24.50 -9.39 -38.92
C PRO A 208 25.97 -9.51 -38.52
N VAL A 209 26.86 -9.86 -39.45
CA VAL A 209 28.29 -10.00 -39.16
C VAL A 209 28.96 -8.64 -39.02
N LYS A 210 28.62 -7.67 -39.86
CA LYS A 210 29.16 -6.29 -39.72
C LYS A 210 28.68 -5.66 -38.44
N ARG A 211 27.42 -5.88 -38.06
CA ARG A 211 26.86 -5.39 -36.81
C ARG A 211 27.58 -5.99 -35.60
N LEU A 212 27.86 -7.29 -35.63
CA LEU A 212 28.64 -7.96 -34.59
C LEU A 212 30.06 -7.35 -34.46
N ARG A 213 30.72 -7.04 -35.58
CA ARG A 213 32.03 -6.34 -35.58
C ARG A 213 31.97 -4.93 -35.00
N LEU A 214 30.88 -4.21 -35.29
CA LEU A 214 30.65 -2.86 -34.69
C LEU A 214 30.50 -2.98 -33.18
N THR A 215 29.73 -3.96 -32.71
CA THR A 215 29.53 -4.23 -31.27
C THR A 215 30.83 -4.61 -30.59
N ASP A 216 31.61 -5.51 -31.21
CA ASP A 216 32.94 -5.91 -30.71
C ASP A 216 33.91 -4.73 -30.60
N LYS A 217 33.95 -3.89 -31.62
CA LYS A 217 34.76 -2.69 -31.58
C LYS A 217 34.33 -1.74 -30.44
N THR A 218 33.03 -1.49 -30.31
CA THR A 218 32.51 -0.60 -29.28
C THR A 218 32.85 -1.09 -27.87
N ILE A 219 32.66 -2.39 -27.60
CA ILE A 219 32.99 -2.99 -26.29
C ILE A 219 34.50 -2.95 -26.04
N SER A 220 35.31 -3.26 -27.05
CA SER A 220 36.76 -3.24 -26.94
C SER A 220 37.31 -1.83 -26.72
N ASP A 221 36.77 -0.81 -27.40
CA ASP A 221 37.16 0.57 -27.19
C ASP A 221 36.79 1.08 -25.80
N ASP A 222 35.63 0.72 -25.27
CA ASP A 222 35.20 1.09 -23.92
C ASP A 222 36.00 0.35 -22.85
N LEU A 223 36.29 -0.95 -23.05
CA LEU A 223 37.15 -1.73 -22.16
C LEU A 223 38.58 -1.13 -22.12
N ASN A 224 39.12 -0.70 -23.27
CA ASN A 224 40.43 -0.04 -23.32
C ASN A 224 40.46 1.29 -22.56
N LYS A 225 39.41 2.11 -22.70
CA LYS A 225 39.25 3.34 -21.90
C LYS A 225 39.22 3.05 -20.43
N PHE A 226 38.46 1.99 -20.04
CA PHE A 226 38.36 1.56 -18.66
C PHE A 226 39.68 1.07 -18.08
N ILE A 227 40.41 0.17 -18.79
CA ILE A 227 41.73 -0.32 -18.37
C ILE A 227 42.72 0.83 -18.26
N LEU A 228 42.64 1.85 -19.15
CA LEU A 228 43.47 3.03 -19.06
C LEU A 228 43.15 3.87 -17.82
N ALA A 229 41.88 4.04 -17.48
CA ALA A 229 41.44 4.74 -16.28
C ALA A 229 41.90 4.00 -15.00
N GLU A 230 41.83 2.66 -14.95
CA GLU A 230 42.33 1.86 -13.84
C GLU A 230 43.88 1.96 -13.73
N LYS A 231 44.59 1.91 -14.85
CA LYS A 231 46.06 2.13 -14.84
C LYS A 231 46.48 3.52 -14.37
N ILE A 232 45.66 4.55 -14.65
CA ILE A 232 45.87 5.90 -14.12
C ILE A 232 45.62 5.92 -12.62
N LYS A 233 44.62 5.19 -12.16
CA LYS A 233 44.26 5.07 -10.73
C LYS A 233 45.31 4.26 -9.96
N ASP A 234 45.85 3.20 -10.55
CA ASP A 234 46.97 2.43 -10.00
C ASP A 234 48.27 3.25 -9.97
N LYS A 235 48.54 4.04 -11.02
CA LYS A 235 49.66 5.00 -10.98
C LYS A 235 49.49 6.08 -9.95
N ALA A 236 48.28 6.59 -9.73
CA ALA A 236 47.94 7.50 -8.65
C ALA A 236 48.12 6.82 -7.27
N ARG A 237 47.87 5.48 -7.18
CA ARG A 237 48.08 4.67 -5.99
C ARG A 237 49.54 4.41 -5.72
N ASP A 238 50.36 4.23 -6.77
CA ASP A 238 51.83 4.15 -6.66
C ASP A 238 52.49 5.49 -6.33
N GLU A 239 51.86 6.62 -6.73
CA GLU A 239 52.24 7.94 -6.24
C GLU A 239 51.79 8.19 -4.78
N MET A 240 50.75 7.47 -4.30
CA MET A 240 50.42 7.45 -2.86
C MET A 240 51.41 6.70 -2.02
N THR A 241 52.29 5.85 -2.55
CA THR A 241 53.43 5.29 -1.81
C THR A 241 54.51 6.35 -1.53
N LYS A 242 54.59 7.46 -2.30
CA LYS A 242 55.28 8.68 -1.91
C LYS A 242 54.60 9.36 -0.70
N GLY A 243 53.30 9.22 -0.53
CA GLY A 243 52.55 9.66 0.63
C GLY A 243 52.91 8.92 1.92
N GLN A 244 53.40 7.66 1.86
CA GLN A 244 53.92 6.97 3.05
C GLN A 244 55.19 7.62 3.58
N ARG A 245 56.00 8.23 2.73
CA ARG A 245 57.19 9.00 3.13
C ARG A 245 56.76 10.37 3.70
N GLU A 246 55.68 11.00 3.15
CA GLU A 246 55.07 12.18 3.78
C GLU A 246 54.38 11.82 5.10
N TYR A 247 53.78 10.65 5.23
CA TYR A 247 53.23 10.15 6.48
C TYR A 247 54.30 9.99 7.56
N TYR A 248 55.45 9.43 7.21
CA TYR A 248 56.58 9.32 8.16
C TYR A 248 57.15 10.69 8.58
N LEU A 249 57.20 11.66 7.67
CA LEU A 249 57.57 13.03 7.97
C LEU A 249 56.48 13.76 8.78
N ARG A 250 55.20 13.48 8.53
CA ARG A 250 54.07 13.97 9.34
C ARG A 250 54.04 13.35 10.73
N GLU A 251 54.44 12.08 10.88
CA GLU A 251 54.54 11.43 12.20
C GLU A 251 55.68 12.04 13.02
N GLN A 252 56.80 12.40 12.39
CA GLN A 252 57.86 13.19 13.05
C GLN A 252 57.37 14.60 13.43
N ILE A 253 56.58 15.27 12.57
CA ILE A 253 55.98 16.56 12.90
C ILE A 253 54.99 16.39 14.08
N LYS A 254 54.17 15.31 14.11
CA LYS A 254 53.29 14.98 15.21
C LYS A 254 54.03 14.72 16.53
N GLN A 255 55.17 14.05 16.48
CA GLN A 255 56.01 13.85 17.63
C GLN A 255 56.59 15.17 18.14
N ILE A 256 56.98 16.05 17.24
CA ILE A 256 57.46 17.40 17.56
C ILE A 256 56.29 18.29 18.09
N GLN A 257 55.08 18.15 17.58
CA GLN A 257 53.89 18.86 18.07
C GLN A 257 53.44 18.37 19.45
N ARG A 258 53.61 17.05 19.76
CA ARG A 258 53.40 16.53 21.11
C ARG A 258 54.41 17.06 22.10
N GLU A 259 55.67 17.25 21.70
CA GLU A 259 56.72 17.85 22.53
C GLU A 259 56.53 19.37 22.71
N LEU A 260 55.80 20.03 21.75
CA LEU A 260 55.42 21.45 21.82
C LEU A 260 54.11 21.72 22.57
N GLY A 261 53.43 20.67 23.05
CA GLY A 261 52.16 20.81 23.80
C GLY A 261 50.93 21.20 22.97
N GLU A 262 50.96 21.06 21.66
CA GLU A 262 49.79 21.22 20.81
C GLU A 262 48.98 19.93 20.83
N THR A 263 47.91 19.90 21.61
CA THR A 263 46.96 18.82 21.74
C THR A 263 46.17 18.66 20.42
N ASP A 264 46.32 17.50 19.80
CA ASP A 264 45.63 17.09 18.56
C ASP A 264 44.17 16.86 18.88
N MET A 265 43.26 17.73 18.40
CA MET A 265 41.81 17.61 18.63
C MET A 265 41.24 16.22 18.21
N GLY A 266 41.91 15.49 17.30
CA GLY A 266 41.53 14.12 16.93
C GLY A 266 41.90 13.07 17.97
N SER A 267 42.85 13.29 18.84
CA SER A 267 43.25 12.34 19.89
C SER A 267 42.32 12.41 21.12
N GLU A 268 41.82 13.58 21.46
CA GLU A 268 40.86 13.78 22.56
C GLU A 268 39.51 13.12 22.26
N ASP A 269 39.02 13.27 21.03
CA ASP A 269 37.81 12.62 20.58
C ASP A 269 37.90 11.08 20.63
N LEU A 270 39.01 10.49 20.18
CA LEU A 270 39.24 9.04 20.24
C LEU A 270 39.35 8.55 21.67
N GLN A 271 39.99 9.33 22.53
CA GLN A 271 40.10 9.02 23.95
C GLN A 271 38.73 9.06 24.64
N ALA A 272 37.90 10.03 24.32
CA ALA A 272 36.54 10.13 24.81
C ALA A 272 35.67 8.94 24.36
N VAL A 273 35.77 8.49 23.10
CA VAL A 273 35.08 7.28 22.61
C VAL A 273 35.59 6.03 23.36
N ARG A 274 36.89 5.91 23.55
CA ARG A 274 37.47 4.78 24.27
C ARG A 274 37.03 4.71 25.74
N GLU A 275 37.01 5.84 26.44
CA GLU A 275 36.54 5.92 27.83
C GLU A 275 35.08 5.57 27.95
N ARG A 276 34.22 6.04 27.01
CA ARG A 276 32.81 5.66 26.93
C ARG A 276 32.64 4.17 26.73
N LEU A 277 33.36 3.56 25.77
CA LEU A 277 33.30 2.11 25.51
C LEU A 277 33.75 1.28 26.74
N LEU A 278 34.77 1.71 27.48
CA LEU A 278 35.21 1.04 28.69
C LEU A 278 34.19 1.16 29.83
N ALA A 279 33.49 2.30 29.94
CA ALA A 279 32.44 2.52 30.94
C ALA A 279 31.18 1.69 30.67
N LEU A 280 30.89 1.34 29.43
CA LEU A 280 29.65 0.69 28.94
C LEU A 280 29.70 -0.82 29.12
N LYS A 281 30.24 -1.52 29.92
CA LYS A 281 30.17 -3.01 30.18
C LYS A 281 29.44 -3.77 29.04
N LEU A 282 29.89 -3.61 27.79
CA LEU A 282 29.26 -4.24 26.62
C LEU A 282 29.20 -5.78 26.73
N PRO A 283 28.23 -6.46 26.14
CA PRO A 283 28.25 -7.91 25.93
C PRO A 283 29.54 -8.33 25.21
N LYS A 284 30.03 -9.54 25.48
CA LYS A 284 31.36 -9.98 24.99
C LYS A 284 31.56 -9.79 23.49
N GLN A 285 30.61 -10.20 22.68
CA GLN A 285 30.68 -10.09 21.21
C GLN A 285 30.73 -8.60 20.77
N ALA A 286 29.86 -7.77 21.36
CA ALA A 286 29.83 -6.33 21.07
C ALA A 286 31.10 -5.62 21.53
N HIS A 287 31.66 -6.01 22.70
CA HIS A 287 32.93 -5.53 23.21
C HIS A 287 34.06 -5.87 22.24
N ASP A 288 34.20 -7.15 21.86
CA ASP A 288 35.31 -7.61 21.03
C ASP A 288 35.28 -6.92 19.64
N GLU A 289 34.10 -6.76 19.05
CA GLU A 289 33.97 -6.06 17.77
C GLU A 289 34.21 -4.56 17.91
N ALA A 290 33.66 -3.90 18.94
CA ALA A 290 33.89 -2.47 19.17
C ALA A 290 35.38 -2.15 19.37
N PHE A 291 36.08 -2.94 20.18
CA PHE A 291 37.52 -2.74 20.43
C PHE A 291 38.37 -3.09 19.21
N LYS A 292 37.97 -4.06 18.41
CA LYS A 292 38.62 -4.36 17.14
C LYS A 292 38.52 -3.17 16.17
N GLN A 293 37.34 -2.57 16.07
CA GLN A 293 37.13 -1.40 15.21
C GLN A 293 37.81 -0.14 15.77
N LEU A 294 37.83 0.03 17.09
CA LEU A 294 38.55 1.12 17.73
C LEU A 294 40.07 1.03 17.41
N LYS A 295 40.68 -0.14 17.56
CA LYS A 295 42.08 -0.36 17.18
C LYS A 295 42.36 -0.09 15.71
N ARG A 296 41.38 -0.34 14.84
CA ARG A 296 41.50 0.00 13.44
C ARG A 296 41.43 1.52 13.23
N LEU A 297 40.47 2.18 13.88
CA LEU A 297 40.31 3.63 13.84
C LEU A 297 41.57 4.38 14.32
N GLU A 298 42.22 3.91 15.42
CA GLU A 298 43.46 4.48 15.97
C GLU A 298 44.64 4.46 14.97
N ARG A 299 44.61 3.56 13.98
CA ARG A 299 45.64 3.41 12.95
C ARG A 299 45.34 4.13 11.64
N MET A 300 44.17 4.74 11.53
CA MET A 300 43.72 5.38 10.30
C MET A 300 43.92 6.89 10.32
N SER A 301 44.15 7.48 9.15
CA SER A 301 44.18 8.93 9.02
C SER A 301 42.78 9.54 9.21
N PRO A 302 42.64 10.60 10.02
CA PRO A 302 41.37 11.29 10.21
C PRO A 302 40.72 11.83 8.93
N GLU A 303 41.51 12.06 7.89
CA GLU A 303 41.05 12.55 6.59
C GLU A 303 40.44 11.44 5.71
N SER A 304 40.52 10.18 6.11
CA SER A 304 39.97 9.04 5.37
C SER A 304 38.47 8.99 5.49
N SER A 305 37.74 8.76 4.38
CA SER A 305 36.30 8.53 4.40
C SER A 305 35.89 7.34 5.27
N GLU A 306 36.73 6.33 5.36
CA GLU A 306 36.55 5.14 6.20
C GLU A 306 36.64 5.49 7.70
N TYR A 307 37.44 6.49 8.07
CA TYR A 307 37.55 7.00 9.45
C TYR A 307 36.20 7.52 9.94
N ALA A 308 35.51 8.33 9.12
CA ALA A 308 34.21 8.88 9.47
C ALA A 308 33.14 7.76 9.64
N LEU A 309 33.16 6.74 8.78
CA LEU A 309 32.27 5.59 8.87
C LEU A 309 32.49 4.76 10.15
N LEU A 310 33.74 4.47 10.48
CA LEU A 310 34.10 3.74 11.70
C LEU A 310 33.82 4.55 12.97
N ARG A 311 34.05 5.86 12.95
CA ARG A 311 33.67 6.74 14.04
C ARG A 311 32.19 6.73 14.30
N THR A 312 31.37 6.90 13.24
CA THR A 312 29.91 6.83 13.33
C THR A 312 29.46 5.47 13.87
N TYR A 313 30.07 4.38 13.46
CA TYR A 313 29.79 3.04 13.99
C TYR A 313 30.06 2.95 15.49
N LEU A 314 31.22 3.44 15.96
CA LEU A 314 31.56 3.43 17.39
C LEU A 314 30.65 4.36 18.20
N GLU A 315 30.21 5.49 17.62
CA GLU A 315 29.19 6.36 18.23
C GLU A 315 27.86 5.61 18.40
N TRP A 316 27.44 4.82 17.40
CA TRP A 316 26.25 3.96 17.54
C TRP A 316 26.44 2.91 18.65
N MET A 317 27.60 2.27 18.74
CA MET A 317 27.91 1.30 19.78
C MET A 317 27.89 1.92 21.18
N THR A 318 28.31 3.19 21.32
CA THR A 318 28.29 3.90 22.62
C THR A 318 26.94 4.46 23.00
N ASP A 319 26.10 4.84 22.03
CA ASP A 319 24.83 5.50 22.27
C ASP A 319 23.66 4.53 22.49
N LEU A 320 23.82 3.25 22.13
CA LEU A 320 22.79 2.25 22.34
C LEU A 320 22.68 1.86 23.82
N PRO A 321 21.46 1.69 24.33
CA PRO A 321 21.20 1.38 25.74
C PRO A 321 21.38 -0.12 26.03
N TRP A 322 22.61 -0.63 26.05
CA TRP A 322 22.89 -2.04 26.27
C TRP A 322 22.40 -2.59 27.61
N HIS A 323 22.43 -1.79 28.66
CA HIS A 323 22.04 -2.18 30.01
C HIS A 323 21.06 -1.22 30.68
N SER A 324 20.86 -0.04 30.14
CA SER A 324 20.02 0.98 30.75
C SER A 324 18.54 0.57 30.69
N LYS A 325 17.93 0.28 31.84
CA LYS A 325 16.52 -0.08 31.99
C LYS A 325 15.80 0.92 32.88
N THR A 326 14.55 1.24 32.54
CA THR A 326 13.64 1.92 33.46
C THR A 326 13.02 0.92 34.41
N VAL A 327 12.79 1.32 35.66
CA VAL A 327 12.10 0.50 36.64
C VAL A 327 10.59 0.59 36.41
N ASP A 328 9.94 -0.55 36.19
CA ASP A 328 8.51 -0.61 35.97
C ASP A 328 7.73 -0.17 37.22
N LYS A 329 6.84 0.81 37.05
CA LYS A 329 5.94 1.29 38.11
C LYS A 329 4.57 0.60 37.94
N LEU A 330 4.50 -0.69 38.29
CA LEU A 330 3.31 -1.51 38.09
C LEU A 330 2.28 -1.33 39.25
N ASP A 331 1.65 -0.15 39.29
CA ASP A 331 0.48 0.10 40.14
C ASP A 331 -0.80 0.03 39.27
N LEU A 332 -1.54 -1.07 39.35
CA LEU A 332 -2.74 -1.31 38.55
C LEU A 332 -3.84 -0.26 38.77
N LYS A 333 -3.94 0.32 39.95
CA LYS A 333 -4.92 1.38 40.23
C LYS A 333 -4.54 2.66 39.48
N LYS A 334 -3.26 3.00 39.46
CA LYS A 334 -2.75 4.14 38.68
C LYS A 334 -2.84 3.88 37.20
N ALA A 335 -2.52 2.66 36.74
CA ALA A 335 -2.66 2.27 35.35
C ALA A 335 -4.11 2.44 34.86
N LYS A 336 -5.09 1.96 35.63
CA LYS A 336 -6.51 2.17 35.34
C LYS A 336 -6.86 3.67 35.29
N ALA A 337 -6.44 4.45 36.27
CA ALA A 337 -6.70 5.88 36.29
C ALA A 337 -6.11 6.61 35.06
N ILE A 338 -4.90 6.24 34.62
CA ILE A 338 -4.27 6.77 33.41
C ILE A 338 -5.05 6.42 32.15
N LEU A 339 -5.49 5.16 32.02
CA LEU A 339 -6.28 4.71 30.88
C LEU A 339 -7.65 5.42 30.83
N ASP A 340 -8.28 5.67 32.00
CA ASP A 340 -9.57 6.37 32.10
C ASP A 340 -9.43 7.89 31.88
N GLU A 341 -8.27 8.45 32.24
CA GLU A 341 -7.94 9.85 31.95
C GLU A 341 -7.72 10.10 30.46
N ASP A 342 -7.00 9.19 29.76
CA ASP A 342 -6.61 9.37 28.39
C ASP A 342 -7.66 8.89 27.37
N HIS A 343 -8.51 7.93 27.74
CA HIS A 343 -9.44 7.28 26.82
C HIS A 343 -10.85 7.22 27.40
N PHE A 344 -11.83 7.62 26.58
CA PHE A 344 -13.24 7.49 26.93
C PHE A 344 -13.77 6.11 26.54
N GLY A 345 -14.54 5.45 27.41
CA GLY A 345 -15.08 4.11 27.16
C GLY A 345 -13.98 3.06 26.98
N LEU A 346 -14.19 2.13 26.06
CA LEU A 346 -13.28 1.03 25.73
C LEU A 346 -13.01 0.08 26.92
N ASP A 347 -14.02 -0.12 27.80
CA ASP A 347 -13.85 -0.84 29.06
C ASP A 347 -13.26 -2.24 28.87
N LYS A 348 -13.79 -3.02 27.92
CA LYS A 348 -13.28 -4.37 27.60
C LYS A 348 -11.79 -4.37 27.20
N VAL A 349 -11.38 -3.35 26.41
CA VAL A 349 -9.99 -3.22 25.96
C VAL A 349 -9.09 -2.80 27.13
N LYS A 350 -9.55 -1.86 27.96
CA LYS A 350 -8.83 -1.43 29.16
C LYS A 350 -8.67 -2.56 30.16
N ASP A 351 -9.73 -3.34 30.42
CA ASP A 351 -9.68 -4.48 31.32
C ASP A 351 -8.67 -5.52 30.81
N ARG A 352 -8.64 -5.80 29.51
CA ARG A 352 -7.66 -6.72 28.92
C ARG A 352 -6.22 -6.21 29.02
N ILE A 353 -6.02 -4.89 28.82
CA ILE A 353 -4.71 -4.26 29.05
C ILE A 353 -4.31 -4.41 30.54
N LEU A 354 -5.23 -4.20 31.47
CA LEU A 354 -4.95 -4.35 32.90
C LEU A 354 -4.65 -5.81 33.28
N GLU A 355 -5.32 -6.79 32.67
CA GLU A 355 -5.00 -8.21 32.85
C GLU A 355 -3.59 -8.51 32.36
N TYR A 356 -3.22 -8.03 31.17
CA TYR A 356 -1.88 -8.17 30.60
C TYR A 356 -0.82 -7.57 31.54
N LEU A 357 -1.05 -6.35 32.02
CA LEU A 357 -0.17 -5.68 32.97
C LEU A 357 -0.09 -6.41 34.32
N SER A 358 -1.20 -7.04 34.75
CA SER A 358 -1.26 -7.83 36.00
C SER A 358 -0.38 -9.06 35.93
N VAL A 359 -0.42 -9.79 34.81
CA VAL A 359 0.45 -10.95 34.59
C VAL A 359 1.90 -10.52 34.64
N ARG A 360 2.24 -9.41 34.01
CA ARG A 360 3.61 -8.86 34.01
C ARG A 360 4.06 -8.34 35.38
N ALA A 361 3.13 -7.87 36.21
CA ALA A 361 3.40 -7.48 37.59
C ALA A 361 3.78 -8.68 38.48
N LEU A 362 3.11 -9.81 38.26
CA LEU A 362 3.34 -11.05 39.03
C LEU A 362 4.54 -11.84 38.52
N ASN A 363 4.76 -11.83 37.22
CA ASN A 363 5.86 -12.52 36.56
C ASN A 363 6.53 -11.58 35.55
N PRO A 364 7.57 -10.80 35.97
CA PRO A 364 8.26 -9.86 35.09
C PRO A 364 8.95 -10.50 33.87
N ASP A 365 9.32 -11.79 33.98
CA ASP A 365 9.98 -12.56 32.94
C ASP A 365 9.00 -13.24 31.98
N SER A 366 7.70 -13.06 32.21
CA SER A 366 6.66 -13.63 31.35
C SER A 366 6.72 -13.00 29.94
N LYS A 367 6.93 -13.85 28.96
CA LYS A 367 6.87 -13.52 27.54
C LYS A 367 5.45 -13.73 27.03
N GLY A 368 4.56 -12.79 27.36
CA GLY A 368 3.16 -12.83 26.89
C GLY A 368 3.04 -12.56 25.38
N PRO A 369 1.86 -12.82 24.79
CA PRO A 369 1.57 -12.48 23.41
C PRO A 369 1.69 -10.96 23.18
N ILE A 370 1.92 -10.56 21.94
CA ILE A 370 2.03 -9.16 21.57
C ILE A 370 0.63 -8.58 21.39
N LEU A 371 0.30 -7.53 22.12
CA LEU A 371 -0.98 -6.86 21.98
C LEU A 371 -1.09 -6.18 20.60
N CYS A 372 -2.11 -6.53 19.83
CA CYS A 372 -2.41 -5.91 18.55
C CYS A 372 -3.77 -5.21 18.58
N PHE A 373 -3.77 -3.90 18.50
CA PHE A 373 -4.99 -3.09 18.45
C PHE A 373 -5.50 -2.99 17.03
N VAL A 374 -6.64 -3.62 16.73
CA VAL A 374 -7.27 -3.62 15.42
C VAL A 374 -8.55 -2.81 15.44
N GLY A 375 -8.73 -1.93 14.43
CA GLY A 375 -9.95 -1.14 14.32
C GLY A 375 -9.81 0.05 13.36
N PRO A 376 -10.89 0.80 13.12
CA PRO A 376 -10.87 1.88 12.16
C PRO A 376 -9.88 3.00 12.51
N PRO A 377 -9.49 3.84 11.54
CA PRO A 377 -8.58 4.94 11.80
C PRO A 377 -9.21 5.96 12.76
N GLY A 378 -8.38 6.53 13.64
CA GLY A 378 -8.81 7.59 14.55
C GLY A 378 -9.55 7.13 15.82
N VAL A 379 -9.53 5.84 16.16
CA VAL A 379 -10.12 5.32 17.42
C VAL A 379 -9.16 5.33 18.60
N GLY A 380 -7.92 5.78 18.41
CA GLY A 380 -6.96 5.93 19.51
C GLY A 380 -6.01 4.75 19.70
N LYS A 381 -5.82 3.87 18.71
CA LYS A 381 -4.92 2.71 18.79
C LYS A 381 -3.51 3.06 19.27
N THR A 382 -2.87 4.00 18.58
CA THR A 382 -1.50 4.44 18.92
C THR A 382 -1.43 5.18 20.26
N SER A 383 -2.49 5.91 20.65
CA SER A 383 -2.53 6.59 21.95
C SER A 383 -2.68 5.62 23.12
N LEU A 384 -3.35 4.47 22.94
CA LEU A 384 -3.37 3.40 23.95
C LEU A 384 -1.97 2.90 24.25
N GLY A 385 -1.13 2.67 23.23
CA GLY A 385 0.27 2.31 23.43
C GLY A 385 1.05 3.34 24.25
N LYS A 386 0.81 4.63 24.00
CA LYS A 386 1.41 5.72 24.76
C LYS A 386 0.93 5.74 26.21
N SER A 387 -0.35 5.48 26.45
CA SER A 387 -0.92 5.41 27.81
C SER A 387 -0.39 4.21 28.60
N ILE A 388 -0.17 3.07 27.92
CA ILE A 388 0.50 1.90 28.51
C ILE A 388 1.95 2.26 28.92
N ALA A 389 2.69 2.96 28.05
CA ALA A 389 4.05 3.42 28.37
C ALA A 389 4.04 4.35 29.59
N ARG A 390 3.10 5.30 29.66
CA ARG A 390 2.90 6.21 30.79
C ARG A 390 2.57 5.44 32.08
N ALA A 391 1.71 4.42 31.99
CA ALA A 391 1.31 3.59 33.12
C ALA A 391 2.47 2.77 33.70
N LEU A 392 3.33 2.26 32.81
CA LEU A 392 4.55 1.52 33.20
C LEU A 392 5.70 2.43 33.65
N GLY A 393 5.67 3.70 33.30
CA GLY A 393 6.81 4.63 33.47
C GLY A 393 7.94 4.36 32.51
N ARG A 394 7.66 3.72 31.35
CA ARG A 394 8.63 3.42 30.30
C ARG A 394 8.68 4.50 29.24
N SER A 395 9.83 4.63 28.58
CA SER A 395 9.94 5.43 27.35
C SER A 395 9.05 4.88 26.25
N PHE A 396 8.59 5.75 25.36
CA PHE A 396 7.69 5.42 24.26
C PHE A 396 8.35 5.70 22.92
N ASN A 397 8.30 4.73 22.02
CA ASN A 397 8.66 4.93 20.62
C ASN A 397 7.55 4.41 19.69
N ARG A 398 7.46 5.02 18.51
CA ARG A 398 6.51 4.63 17.47
C ARG A 398 7.23 4.47 16.15
N MET A 399 7.06 3.33 15.52
CA MET A 399 7.53 3.04 14.18
C MET A 399 6.34 2.75 13.26
N SER A 400 6.18 3.54 12.21
CA SER A 400 5.19 3.23 11.17
C SER A 400 5.75 2.21 10.20
N LEU A 401 5.00 1.15 9.98
CA LEU A 401 5.30 0.07 9.03
C LEU A 401 4.61 0.30 7.67
N GLY A 402 3.71 1.31 7.61
CA GLY A 402 2.96 1.60 6.40
C GLY A 402 3.85 2.00 5.22
N GLY A 403 3.80 1.19 4.16
CA GLY A 403 4.60 1.40 2.94
C GLY A 403 6.01 0.82 2.99
N MET A 404 6.38 0.15 4.08
CA MET A 404 7.65 -0.57 4.19
C MET A 404 7.67 -1.78 3.27
N ARG A 405 8.76 -1.94 2.50
CA ARG A 405 8.94 -3.03 1.53
C ARG A 405 10.30 -3.67 1.60
N ASP A 406 11.26 -3.03 2.27
CA ASP A 406 12.63 -3.48 2.40
C ASP A 406 12.89 -3.91 3.85
N GLU A 407 13.39 -5.14 4.02
CA GLU A 407 13.79 -5.65 5.34
C GLU A 407 14.93 -4.86 5.97
N ALA A 408 15.74 -4.20 5.14
CA ALA A 408 16.84 -3.36 5.62
C ALA A 408 16.36 -2.16 6.46
N GLU A 409 15.12 -1.72 6.31
CA GLU A 409 14.55 -0.72 7.22
C GLU A 409 14.44 -1.24 8.67
N ILE A 410 14.28 -2.57 8.87
CA ILE A 410 14.17 -3.20 10.19
C ILE A 410 15.54 -3.63 10.68
N ARG A 411 16.29 -4.34 9.82
CA ARG A 411 17.59 -4.96 10.15
C ARG A 411 18.81 -4.08 9.85
N GLY A 412 18.62 -2.89 9.24
CA GLY A 412 19.72 -2.03 8.84
C GLY A 412 20.42 -2.48 7.55
N HIS A 413 21.18 -1.57 6.97
CA HIS A 413 22.01 -1.83 5.79
C HIS A 413 23.43 -2.25 6.20
N ARG A 414 24.08 -3.10 5.40
CA ARG A 414 25.48 -3.45 5.64
C ARG A 414 26.36 -2.20 5.56
N ARG A 415 27.31 -2.06 6.49
CA ARG A 415 28.23 -0.90 6.62
C ARG A 415 29.02 -0.56 5.37
N THR A 416 29.17 -1.51 4.46
CA THR A 416 29.89 -1.31 3.19
C THR A 416 29.20 -0.37 2.21
N TYR A 417 27.93 -0.11 2.39
CA TYR A 417 27.17 0.80 1.53
C TYR A 417 27.31 2.26 2.01
N VAL A 418 27.48 3.18 1.06
CA VAL A 418 27.51 4.61 1.37
C VAL A 418 26.13 5.05 1.90
N GLY A 419 26.13 5.69 3.06
CA GLY A 419 24.90 6.11 3.73
C GLY A 419 24.18 5.03 4.52
N ALA A 420 24.81 3.86 4.76
CA ALA A 420 24.25 2.81 5.60
C ALA A 420 23.93 3.31 7.01
N LEU A 421 22.80 2.89 7.54
CA LEU A 421 22.32 3.18 8.88
C LEU A 421 21.81 1.90 9.55
N PRO A 422 21.84 1.82 10.90
CA PRO A 422 21.15 0.77 11.64
C PRO A 422 19.66 0.75 11.33
N GLY A 423 19.02 -0.40 11.55
CA GLY A 423 17.58 -0.56 11.42
C GLY A 423 16.79 0.37 12.35
N ARG A 424 15.56 0.67 11.96
CA ARG A 424 14.67 1.59 12.71
C ARG A 424 14.41 1.14 14.15
N ILE A 425 14.50 -0.16 14.43
CA ILE A 425 14.36 -0.69 15.80
C ILE A 425 15.48 -0.15 16.69
N LEU A 426 16.72 -0.29 16.26
CA LEU A 426 17.87 0.22 17.03
C LEU A 426 17.91 1.75 17.08
N GLN A 427 17.52 2.42 16.00
CA GLN A 427 17.36 3.88 16.00
C GLN A 427 16.34 4.33 17.06
N GLY A 428 15.22 3.63 17.18
CA GLY A 428 14.21 3.90 18.19
C GLY A 428 14.70 3.65 19.61
N LEU A 429 15.49 2.59 19.81
CA LEU A 429 16.11 2.31 21.13
C LEU A 429 17.11 3.38 21.53
N LYS A 430 17.94 3.86 20.61
CA LYS A 430 18.84 5.00 20.82
C LYS A 430 18.06 6.25 21.24
N GLN A 431 16.96 6.57 20.55
CA GLN A 431 16.11 7.73 20.89
C GLN A 431 15.47 7.59 22.28
N CYS A 432 15.09 6.38 22.69
CA CYS A 432 14.52 6.10 24.00
C CYS A 432 15.57 6.13 25.12
N ALA A 433 16.84 5.95 24.82
CA ALA A 433 17.95 5.82 25.75
C ALA A 433 17.75 4.72 26.84
N THR A 434 16.82 3.79 26.59
CA THR A 434 16.47 2.67 27.49
C THR A 434 16.27 1.40 26.69
N ARG A 435 16.65 0.26 27.26
CA ARG A 435 16.54 -1.07 26.62
C ARG A 435 15.11 -1.61 26.65
N ASN A 436 14.27 -1.15 27.59
CA ASN A 436 12.92 -1.65 27.81
C ASN A 436 11.80 -0.64 27.50
N PRO A 437 11.83 0.08 26.36
CA PRO A 437 10.75 0.99 26.02
C PRO A 437 9.47 0.23 25.64
N VAL A 438 8.36 0.95 25.55
CA VAL A 438 7.17 0.50 24.82
C VAL A 438 7.35 0.93 23.38
N PHE A 439 7.35 -0.04 22.47
CA PHE A 439 7.60 0.15 21.06
C PHE A 439 6.33 -0.15 20.24
N VAL A 440 5.71 0.86 19.69
CA VAL A 440 4.48 0.69 18.89
C VAL A 440 4.81 0.54 17.42
N LEU A 441 4.46 -0.62 16.88
CA LEU A 441 4.52 -0.96 15.46
C LEU A 441 3.19 -0.59 14.82
N ASP A 442 3.14 0.57 14.17
CA ASP A 442 1.90 1.15 13.66
C ASP A 442 1.66 0.76 12.20
N GLU A 443 0.40 0.46 11.84
CA GLU A 443 -0.03 0.06 10.50
C GLU A 443 0.58 -1.27 10.01
N LEU A 444 0.57 -2.31 10.86
CA LEU A 444 1.06 -3.65 10.54
C LEU A 444 0.34 -4.27 9.32
N ASP A 445 -0.92 -3.93 9.12
CA ASP A 445 -1.76 -4.33 7.99
C ASP A 445 -1.28 -3.81 6.63
N LYS A 446 -0.35 -2.86 6.62
CA LYS A 446 0.21 -2.25 5.40
C LYS A 446 1.63 -2.69 5.07
N VAL A 447 2.14 -3.68 5.78
CA VAL A 447 3.42 -4.32 5.45
C VAL A 447 3.25 -5.10 4.16
N GLY A 448 4.05 -4.78 3.15
CA GLY A 448 4.04 -5.46 1.86
C GLY A 448 5.30 -6.29 1.67
N ALA A 449 5.20 -7.41 0.95
CA ALA A 449 6.36 -8.12 0.42
C ALA A 449 6.61 -7.67 -1.02
N ASP A 450 7.88 -7.45 -1.38
CA ASP A 450 8.29 -7.11 -2.75
C ASP A 450 9.57 -7.92 -3.07
N PHE A 451 10.00 -7.93 -4.32
CA PHE A 451 11.26 -8.56 -4.75
C PHE A 451 12.53 -8.02 -4.03
N ARG A 452 12.41 -6.92 -3.29
CA ARG A 452 13.51 -6.30 -2.52
C ARG A 452 13.70 -6.87 -1.11
N GLY A 453 12.82 -7.73 -0.65
CA GLY A 453 12.87 -8.33 0.67
C GLY A 453 11.50 -8.64 1.27
N ASP A 454 11.52 -9.32 2.40
CA ASP A 454 10.32 -9.65 3.17
C ASP A 454 10.39 -9.02 4.58
N PRO A 455 9.87 -7.81 4.75
CA PRO A 455 9.82 -7.17 6.07
C PRO A 455 9.04 -7.99 7.11
N ALA A 456 8.09 -8.83 6.69
CA ALA A 456 7.34 -9.66 7.61
C ALA A 456 8.24 -10.72 8.28
N SER A 457 9.17 -11.33 7.52
CA SER A 457 10.17 -12.24 8.07
C SER A 457 11.11 -11.54 9.06
N ALA A 458 11.55 -10.32 8.75
CA ALA A 458 12.36 -9.54 9.68
C ALA A 458 11.59 -9.18 10.98
N LEU A 459 10.30 -8.85 10.87
CA LEU A 459 9.45 -8.62 12.02
C LEU A 459 9.22 -9.89 12.85
N LEU A 460 9.15 -11.07 12.25
CA LEU A 460 9.04 -12.32 12.99
C LEU A 460 10.24 -12.52 13.91
N GLU A 461 11.46 -12.23 13.46
CA GLU A 461 12.65 -12.32 14.31
C GLU A 461 12.60 -11.32 15.48
N VAL A 462 12.14 -10.09 15.23
CA VAL A 462 11.98 -9.05 16.26
C VAL A 462 10.91 -9.43 17.30
N LEU A 463 9.82 -10.03 16.84
CA LEU A 463 8.63 -10.30 17.65
C LEU A 463 8.66 -11.69 18.31
N ASP A 464 9.48 -12.61 17.84
CA ASP A 464 9.62 -13.93 18.44
C ASP A 464 10.47 -13.87 19.72
N PRO A 465 9.91 -14.22 20.89
CA PRO A 465 10.64 -14.16 22.15
C PRO A 465 11.86 -15.09 22.21
N HIS A 466 11.98 -16.08 21.34
CA HIS A 466 13.12 -17.00 21.29
C HIS A 466 14.23 -16.48 20.38
N GLN A 467 13.92 -15.61 19.41
CA GLN A 467 14.88 -15.07 18.45
C GLN A 467 15.33 -13.64 18.80
N ASN A 468 14.45 -12.86 19.42
CA ASN A 468 14.71 -11.44 19.70
C ASN A 468 15.79 -11.18 20.75
N ILE A 469 16.23 -12.20 21.47
CA ILE A 469 17.37 -12.11 22.41
C ILE A 469 18.68 -11.87 21.66
N ASP A 470 18.79 -12.47 20.47
CA ASP A 470 19.99 -12.41 19.63
C ASP A 470 19.71 -11.67 18.32
N PHE A 471 18.89 -10.62 18.35
CA PHE A 471 18.55 -9.84 17.17
C PHE A 471 19.79 -9.27 16.51
N LEU A 472 20.01 -9.59 15.22
CA LEU A 472 21.20 -9.19 14.46
C LEU A 472 20.85 -8.06 13.49
N ASP A 473 21.29 -6.86 13.81
CA ASP A 473 21.27 -5.73 12.87
C ASP A 473 22.48 -5.81 11.92
N HIS A 474 22.27 -5.65 10.63
CA HIS A 474 23.30 -5.78 9.59
C HIS A 474 24.36 -4.65 9.65
N TYR A 475 23.99 -3.47 10.18
CA TYR A 475 24.93 -2.37 10.35
C TYR A 475 25.84 -2.61 11.55
N LEU A 476 25.26 -3.00 12.69
CA LEU A 476 26.05 -3.29 13.89
C LEU A 476 26.83 -4.59 13.77
N ASN A 477 26.22 -5.61 13.14
CA ASN A 477 26.75 -6.96 12.99
C ASN A 477 27.18 -7.60 14.32
N VAL A 478 26.46 -7.26 15.38
CA VAL A 478 26.58 -7.87 16.73
C VAL A 478 25.16 -8.04 17.29
N PRO A 479 24.89 -9.12 18.02
CA PRO A 479 23.56 -9.35 18.56
C PRO A 479 23.17 -8.30 19.59
N PHE A 480 21.92 -7.85 19.52
CA PHE A 480 21.31 -6.94 20.49
C PHE A 480 20.05 -7.58 21.06
N ASP A 481 19.96 -7.60 22.39
CA ASP A 481 18.85 -8.23 23.06
C ASP A 481 17.63 -7.30 23.15
N LEU A 482 16.56 -7.67 22.42
CA LEU A 482 15.28 -6.97 22.38
C LEU A 482 14.23 -7.55 23.34
N SER A 483 14.56 -8.57 24.16
CA SER A 483 13.60 -9.31 25.00
C SER A 483 12.88 -8.45 26.05
N ASP A 484 13.47 -7.33 26.46
CA ASP A 484 12.90 -6.39 27.42
C ASP A 484 11.95 -5.36 26.79
N VAL A 485 11.97 -5.23 25.45
CA VAL A 485 11.12 -4.29 24.73
C VAL A 485 9.67 -4.78 24.79
N LEU A 486 8.77 -3.88 25.11
CA LEU A 486 7.33 -4.18 25.02
C LEU A 486 6.82 -3.75 23.64
N PHE A 487 6.72 -4.70 22.73
CA PHE A 487 6.12 -4.46 21.43
C PHE A 487 4.60 -4.44 21.51
N ILE A 488 4.00 -3.47 20.85
CA ILE A 488 2.55 -3.34 20.65
C ILE A 488 2.32 -3.09 19.17
N ALA A 489 1.43 -3.82 18.53
CA ALA A 489 1.08 -3.62 17.13
C ALA A 489 -0.24 -2.86 17.00
N THR A 490 -0.40 -2.15 15.88
CA THR A 490 -1.69 -1.59 15.49
C THR A 490 -1.99 -1.94 14.03
N ALA A 491 -3.26 -2.18 13.72
CA ALA A 491 -3.72 -2.46 12.36
C ALA A 491 -5.11 -1.85 12.14
N ASN A 492 -5.50 -1.61 10.90
CA ASN A 492 -6.86 -1.19 10.59
C ASN A 492 -7.75 -2.38 10.27
N THR A 493 -7.20 -3.39 9.58
CA THR A 493 -7.86 -4.65 9.22
C THR A 493 -6.98 -5.84 9.59
N MET A 494 -7.55 -7.03 9.70
CA MET A 494 -6.82 -8.27 9.96
C MET A 494 -6.42 -8.97 8.66
N ASP A 495 -7.19 -8.80 7.60
CA ASP A 495 -7.15 -9.61 6.38
C ASP A 495 -5.82 -9.51 5.62
N THR A 496 -5.08 -8.44 5.83
CA THR A 496 -3.80 -8.15 5.15
C THR A 496 -2.57 -8.44 6.01
N ILE A 497 -2.77 -8.84 7.28
CA ILE A 497 -1.66 -9.21 8.16
C ILE A 497 -1.18 -10.61 7.77
N PRO A 498 0.13 -10.81 7.53
CA PRO A 498 0.68 -12.13 7.22
C PRO A 498 0.37 -13.15 8.33
N GLU A 499 -0.11 -14.33 7.92
CA GLU A 499 -0.54 -15.40 8.82
C GLU A 499 0.51 -15.78 9.91
N PRO A 500 1.82 -15.89 9.60
CA PRO A 500 2.84 -16.18 10.62
C PRO A 500 2.98 -15.10 11.70
N LEU A 501 2.63 -13.85 11.40
CA LEU A 501 2.61 -12.78 12.39
C LEU A 501 1.33 -12.87 13.24
N MET A 502 0.20 -13.24 12.64
CA MET A 502 -1.08 -13.36 13.35
C MET A 502 -1.00 -14.33 14.54
N ASP A 503 -0.30 -15.45 14.40
CA ASP A 503 -0.14 -16.46 15.46
C ASP A 503 0.57 -15.94 16.72
N ARG A 504 1.30 -14.82 16.62
CA ARG A 504 2.04 -14.20 17.73
C ARG A 504 1.30 -13.03 18.37
N LEU A 505 0.20 -12.61 17.74
CA LEU A 505 -0.55 -11.43 18.15
C LEU A 505 -1.77 -11.80 18.98
N GLU A 506 -1.96 -11.09 20.05
CA GLU A 506 -3.25 -11.06 20.75
C GLU A 506 -4.08 -9.90 20.21
N ILE A 507 -5.10 -10.23 19.44
CA ILE A 507 -5.92 -9.24 18.73
C ILE A 507 -6.95 -8.64 19.69
N LEU A 508 -6.87 -7.32 19.87
CA LEU A 508 -7.85 -6.52 20.61
C LEU A 508 -8.60 -5.62 19.64
N SER A 509 -9.83 -5.99 19.33
CA SER A 509 -10.69 -5.21 18.44
C SER A 509 -11.16 -3.93 19.12
N ILE A 510 -10.90 -2.78 18.50
CA ILE A 510 -11.36 -1.47 18.95
C ILE A 510 -12.45 -1.00 17.97
N PRO A 511 -13.69 -0.97 18.42
CA PRO A 511 -14.80 -0.54 17.57
C PRO A 511 -14.78 0.98 17.33
N GLY A 512 -15.54 1.42 16.34
CA GLY A 512 -15.80 2.85 16.13
C GLY A 512 -16.62 3.47 17.27
N TYR A 513 -16.56 4.78 17.38
CA TYR A 513 -17.31 5.54 18.38
C TYR A 513 -18.69 5.93 17.88
N THR A 514 -19.66 5.89 18.78
CA THR A 514 -21.01 6.43 18.56
C THR A 514 -20.99 7.98 18.53
N ALA A 515 -22.03 8.61 17.99
CA ALA A 515 -22.14 10.08 18.00
C ALA A 515 -22.07 10.66 19.43
N ALA A 516 -22.71 10.00 20.40
CA ALA A 516 -22.67 10.40 21.81
C ALA A 516 -21.27 10.25 22.42
N GLU A 517 -20.56 9.16 22.11
CA GLU A 517 -19.16 8.96 22.55
C GLU A 517 -18.25 10.01 21.90
N LYS A 518 -18.40 10.29 20.60
CA LYS A 518 -17.65 11.33 19.88
C LYS A 518 -17.87 12.71 20.50
N GLN A 519 -19.10 13.05 20.88
CA GLN A 519 -19.41 14.28 21.57
C GLN A 519 -18.67 14.38 22.91
N LYS A 520 -18.71 13.34 23.72
CA LYS A 520 -18.00 13.30 25.02
C LYS A 520 -16.47 13.35 24.83
N ILE A 521 -15.93 12.63 23.84
CA ILE A 521 -14.51 12.68 23.47
C ILE A 521 -14.11 14.08 23.01
N ALA A 522 -14.93 14.72 22.19
CA ALA A 522 -14.68 16.07 21.72
C ALA A 522 -14.63 17.06 22.86
N THR A 523 -15.63 17.03 23.75
CA THR A 523 -15.72 17.94 24.89
C THR A 523 -14.56 17.75 25.87
N LYS A 524 -14.25 16.48 26.22
CA LYS A 524 -13.27 16.17 27.28
C LYS A 524 -11.82 16.26 26.80
N TYR A 525 -11.53 15.88 25.55
CA TYR A 525 -10.15 15.72 25.08
C TYR A 525 -9.79 16.62 23.90
N ILE A 526 -10.63 16.63 22.83
CA ILE A 526 -10.25 17.31 21.59
C ILE A 526 -10.31 18.82 21.72
N VAL A 527 -11.41 19.38 22.21
CA VAL A 527 -11.60 20.83 22.34
C VAL A 527 -10.53 21.46 23.23
N PRO A 528 -10.24 20.96 24.46
CA PRO A 528 -9.19 21.53 25.31
C PRO A 528 -7.81 21.49 24.65
N ARG A 529 -7.47 20.38 23.97
CA ARG A 529 -6.21 20.22 23.28
C ARG A 529 -6.09 21.20 22.11
N GLN A 530 -7.12 21.30 21.26
CA GLN A 530 -7.12 22.18 20.10
C GLN A 530 -7.13 23.66 20.48
N LEU A 531 -7.78 24.04 21.58
CA LEU A 531 -7.72 25.41 22.13
C LEU A 531 -6.30 25.73 22.63
N LYS A 532 -5.63 24.78 23.28
CA LYS A 532 -4.26 24.96 23.74
C LYS A 532 -3.29 25.12 22.56
N GLU A 533 -3.41 24.27 21.55
CA GLU A 533 -2.59 24.30 20.33
C GLU A 533 -2.82 25.59 19.52
N ALA A 534 -4.04 26.10 19.48
CA ALA A 534 -4.39 27.36 18.82
C ALA A 534 -4.05 28.63 19.64
N GLY A 535 -3.46 28.50 20.85
CA GLY A 535 -3.14 29.64 21.72
C GLY A 535 -4.35 30.29 22.39
N LEU A 536 -5.51 29.64 22.36
CA LEU A 536 -6.78 30.19 22.89
C LEU A 536 -7.07 29.80 24.35
N ALA A 537 -6.19 29.10 25.03
CA ALA A 537 -6.41 28.60 26.39
C ALA A 537 -6.77 29.70 27.38
N SER A 538 -6.20 30.90 27.25
CA SER A 538 -6.47 32.08 28.10
C SER A 538 -7.80 32.77 27.78
N HIS A 539 -8.41 32.54 26.62
CA HIS A 539 -9.56 33.26 26.12
C HIS A 539 -10.91 32.67 26.58
N LYS A 540 -10.89 31.59 27.38
CA LYS A 540 -12.07 30.91 27.94
C LYS A 540 -13.16 30.64 26.90
N VAL A 541 -12.74 30.09 25.74
CA VAL A 541 -13.67 29.67 24.68
C VAL A 541 -14.45 28.44 25.13
N GLN A 542 -15.75 28.45 24.90
CA GLN A 542 -16.65 27.34 25.24
C GLN A 542 -17.44 26.93 24.02
N PHE A 543 -17.48 25.64 23.75
CA PHE A 543 -18.33 25.05 22.73
C PHE A 543 -19.61 24.54 23.37
N THR A 544 -20.76 24.83 22.80
CA THR A 544 -22.03 24.25 23.24
C THR A 544 -22.11 22.79 22.84
N ASP A 545 -22.87 21.99 23.56
CA ASP A 545 -23.10 20.58 23.21
C ASP A 545 -23.75 20.45 21.83
N GLY A 546 -24.67 21.33 21.48
CA GLY A 546 -25.29 21.38 20.16
C GLY A 546 -24.29 21.73 19.05
N ALA A 547 -23.33 22.62 19.30
CA ALA A 547 -22.29 22.96 18.34
C ALA A 547 -21.41 21.74 18.05
N ILE A 548 -21.01 20.99 19.09
CA ILE A 548 -20.22 19.76 18.92
C ILE A 548 -21.02 18.69 18.20
N GLN A 549 -22.29 18.50 18.58
CA GLN A 549 -23.20 17.56 17.92
C GLN A 549 -23.35 17.90 16.43
N LEU A 550 -23.54 19.18 16.10
CA LEU A 550 -23.62 19.62 14.70
C LEU A 550 -22.36 19.27 13.92
N VAL A 551 -21.17 19.46 14.51
CA VAL A 551 -19.91 19.08 13.85
C VAL A 551 -19.84 17.58 13.64
N VAL A 552 -20.21 16.78 14.64
CA VAL A 552 -20.21 15.31 14.56
C VAL A 552 -21.14 14.81 13.45
N GLU A 553 -22.37 15.35 13.37
CA GLU A 553 -23.41 14.81 12.50
C GLU A 553 -23.36 15.36 11.07
N ARG A 554 -22.92 16.64 10.91
CA ARG A 554 -23.05 17.36 9.64
C ARG A 554 -21.74 17.68 8.95
N TYR A 555 -20.62 17.63 9.67
CA TYR A 555 -19.30 17.96 9.10
C TYR A 555 -18.34 16.78 9.09
N THR A 556 -18.70 15.65 9.76
CA THR A 556 -17.85 14.45 9.80
C THR A 556 -18.64 13.18 9.50
N ARG A 557 -18.00 12.26 8.77
CA ARG A 557 -18.52 10.90 8.51
C ARG A 557 -17.35 9.93 8.62
N GLU A 558 -17.15 9.39 9.82
CA GLU A 558 -16.03 8.49 10.13
C GLU A 558 -16.37 7.61 11.34
N ALA A 559 -15.71 6.45 11.44
CA ALA A 559 -15.86 5.58 12.63
C ALA A 559 -15.09 6.13 13.84
N GLY A 560 -13.95 6.76 13.63
CA GLY A 560 -13.13 7.38 14.68
C GLY A 560 -13.45 8.85 14.93
N VAL A 561 -12.42 9.60 15.36
CA VAL A 561 -12.52 11.05 15.70
C VAL A 561 -11.47 11.90 14.96
N ARG A 562 -10.80 11.38 13.93
CA ARG A 562 -9.71 12.09 13.24
C ARG A 562 -10.22 13.31 12.43
N SER A 563 -11.32 13.14 11.71
CA SER A 563 -11.95 14.23 10.96
C SER A 563 -12.61 15.23 11.91
N LEU A 564 -13.21 14.73 12.99
CA LEU A 564 -13.78 15.56 14.05
C LEU A 564 -12.71 16.47 14.68
N GLU A 565 -11.54 15.93 14.98
CA GLU A 565 -10.40 16.70 15.47
C GLU A 565 -9.95 17.78 14.46
N ARG A 566 -9.91 17.44 13.18
CA ARG A 566 -9.56 18.38 12.11
C ARG A 566 -10.56 19.52 11.98
N GLU A 567 -11.85 19.24 12.05
CA GLU A 567 -12.90 20.27 11.96
C GLU A 567 -12.91 21.16 13.21
N ILE A 568 -12.79 20.60 14.42
CA ILE A 568 -12.64 21.38 15.67
C ILE A 568 -11.36 22.22 15.61
N GLY A 569 -10.25 21.66 15.13
CA GLY A 569 -9.02 22.42 14.93
C GLY A 569 -9.17 23.56 13.91
N ALA A 570 -9.95 23.34 12.83
CA ALA A 570 -10.28 24.41 11.88
C ALA A 570 -11.09 25.54 12.52
N LEU A 571 -12.06 25.20 13.37
CA LEU A 571 -12.82 26.18 14.17
C LEU A 571 -11.88 26.97 15.08
N CYS A 572 -11.02 26.28 15.84
CA CYS A 572 -10.06 26.93 16.75
C CYS A 572 -9.08 27.86 16.00
N ARG A 573 -8.58 27.46 14.82
CA ARG A 573 -7.70 28.32 13.99
C ARG A 573 -8.43 29.58 13.49
N LYS A 574 -9.70 29.47 13.08
CA LYS A 574 -10.50 30.62 12.64
C LYS A 574 -10.81 31.57 13.81
N LEU A 575 -11.08 31.00 14.98
CA LEU A 575 -11.24 31.80 16.19
C LEU A 575 -9.95 32.50 16.60
N ALA A 576 -8.81 31.83 16.51
CA ALA A 576 -7.50 32.42 16.78
C ALA A 576 -7.19 33.57 15.80
N ARG A 577 -7.57 33.43 14.54
CA ARG A 577 -7.48 34.51 13.56
C ARG A 577 -8.34 35.74 13.96
N ASP A 578 -9.59 35.53 14.38
CA ASP A 578 -10.45 36.64 14.84
C ASP A 578 -9.82 37.38 16.03
N VAL A 579 -9.19 36.64 16.96
CA VAL A 579 -8.46 37.24 18.09
C VAL A 579 -7.25 38.04 17.62
N ALA A 580 -6.44 37.44 16.72
CA ALA A 580 -5.24 38.11 16.19
C ALA A 580 -5.56 39.39 15.39
N GLU A 581 -6.67 39.38 14.64
CA GLU A 581 -7.20 40.55 13.91
C GLU A 581 -7.94 41.54 14.82
N LYS A 582 -7.98 41.31 16.15
CA LYS A 582 -8.68 42.16 17.14
C LYS A 582 -10.17 42.39 16.80
N LYS A 583 -10.81 41.45 16.15
CA LYS A 583 -12.25 41.47 15.88
C LYS A 583 -13.06 41.27 17.16
N LYS A 584 -14.34 41.64 17.15
CA LYS A 584 -15.25 41.36 18.27
C LYS A 584 -15.31 39.86 18.51
N PHE A 585 -14.70 39.39 19.59
CA PHE A 585 -14.54 37.99 19.91
C PHE A 585 -15.72 37.50 20.77
N VAL A 586 -16.41 36.47 20.27
CA VAL A 586 -17.48 35.79 21.00
C VAL A 586 -16.93 34.52 21.60
N ARG A 587 -17.01 34.39 22.92
CA ARG A 587 -16.43 33.25 23.67
C ARG A 587 -17.21 31.94 23.50
N VAL A 588 -18.52 32.05 23.25
CA VAL A 588 -19.40 30.88 23.08
C VAL A 588 -19.49 30.54 21.60
N VAL A 589 -19.21 29.29 21.27
CA VAL A 589 -19.35 28.73 19.93
C VAL A 589 -20.60 27.86 19.92
N ASP A 590 -21.65 28.40 19.36
CA ASP A 590 -22.94 27.75 19.14
C ASP A 590 -23.05 27.18 17.70
N GLU A 591 -24.16 26.58 17.36
CA GLU A 591 -24.44 25.95 16.06
C GLU A 591 -24.38 27.00 14.93
N ALA A 592 -24.89 28.18 15.15
CA ALA A 592 -24.88 29.26 14.16
C ALA A 592 -23.46 29.72 13.87
N ARG A 593 -22.64 29.81 14.93
CA ARG A 593 -21.20 30.14 14.78
C ARG A 593 -20.42 29.07 14.05
N VAL A 594 -20.70 27.80 14.32
CA VAL A 594 -20.10 26.67 13.59
C VAL A 594 -20.44 26.76 12.09
N ALA A 595 -21.72 26.93 11.75
CA ALA A 595 -22.16 27.07 10.38
C ALA A 595 -21.50 28.25 9.65
N ASN A 596 -21.38 29.41 10.34
CA ASN A 596 -20.71 30.58 9.79
C ASN A 596 -19.19 30.34 9.56
N LEU A 597 -18.54 29.70 10.52
CA LEU A 597 -17.09 29.42 10.42
C LEU A 597 -16.73 28.30 9.47
N LEU A 598 -17.42 27.16 9.48
CA LEU A 598 -17.12 26.01 8.62
C LEU A 598 -17.75 26.12 7.22
N GLY A 599 -18.78 26.92 7.06
CA GLY A 599 -19.57 27.04 5.83
C GLY A 599 -20.69 25.99 5.74
N PRO A 600 -21.19 25.68 4.52
CA PRO A 600 -22.30 24.76 4.36
C PRO A 600 -21.98 23.37 4.90
N THR A 601 -23.01 22.68 5.37
CA THR A 601 -22.91 21.31 5.86
C THR A 601 -22.33 20.39 4.78
N LYS A 602 -21.45 19.49 5.17
CA LYS A 602 -20.81 18.54 4.24
C LYS A 602 -21.65 17.29 4.03
N TYR A 603 -22.41 16.94 5.06
CA TYR A 603 -23.26 15.75 5.08
C TYR A 603 -24.64 16.16 5.56
N ASP A 604 -25.61 16.10 4.66
CA ASP A 604 -26.99 16.14 5.08
C ASP A 604 -27.39 14.73 5.54
N PRO A 605 -28.23 14.57 6.59
CA PRO A 605 -28.83 13.28 6.80
C PRO A 605 -29.50 12.93 5.47
N GLU A 606 -29.06 11.84 4.84
CA GLU A 606 -29.85 11.28 3.79
C GLU A 606 -31.25 11.15 4.34
N VAL A 607 -32.15 11.97 3.83
CA VAL A 607 -33.58 11.76 4.03
C VAL A 607 -33.82 10.46 3.27
N ALA A 608 -33.53 9.35 3.95
CA ALA A 608 -33.96 8.05 3.47
C ALA A 608 -35.43 8.27 3.17
N GLU A 609 -35.83 8.12 1.90
CA GLU A 609 -37.22 8.27 1.53
C GLU A 609 -38.06 7.51 2.54
N HIS A 610 -38.67 8.23 3.49
CA HIS A 610 -39.44 7.65 4.59
C HIS A 610 -40.76 7.11 4.07
N SER A 611 -40.82 6.73 2.77
CA SER A 611 -41.98 6.16 2.15
C SER A 611 -41.94 4.63 2.17
N GLU A 612 -43.06 4.04 2.51
CA GLU A 612 -43.30 2.62 2.28
C GLU A 612 -43.40 2.37 0.77
N ALA A 613 -42.40 1.73 0.21
CA ALA A 613 -42.29 1.47 -1.22
C ALA A 613 -42.28 -0.03 -1.53
N VAL A 614 -42.70 -0.38 -2.74
CA VAL A 614 -42.53 -1.72 -3.29
C VAL A 614 -41.14 -1.84 -3.88
N GLY A 615 -40.44 -2.93 -3.56
CA GLY A 615 -39.10 -3.19 -4.08
C GLY A 615 -37.97 -2.40 -3.42
N LEU A 616 -38.24 -1.59 -2.40
CA LEU A 616 -37.24 -0.82 -1.64
C LEU A 616 -37.09 -1.39 -0.24
N VAL A 617 -35.87 -1.84 0.12
CA VAL A 617 -35.55 -2.40 1.45
C VAL A 617 -34.30 -1.75 1.99
N ARG A 618 -34.26 -1.51 3.30
CA ARG A 618 -33.09 -0.98 4.01
C ARG A 618 -32.23 -2.11 4.54
N GLY A 619 -31.09 -2.31 3.91
CA GLY A 619 -30.01 -3.16 4.40
C GLY A 619 -29.10 -2.42 5.34
N LEU A 620 -28.34 -3.16 6.12
CA LEU A 620 -27.29 -2.63 7.00
C LEU A 620 -25.93 -3.15 6.52
N ALA A 621 -25.05 -2.22 6.21
CA ALA A 621 -23.68 -2.51 5.81
C ALA A 621 -22.70 -2.03 6.89
N TRP A 622 -21.52 -2.62 6.87
CA TRP A 622 -20.36 -2.15 7.62
C TRP A 622 -19.27 -1.76 6.64
N THR A 623 -18.65 -0.61 6.87
CA THR A 623 -17.56 -0.06 6.05
C THR A 623 -16.42 0.38 6.96
N ALA A 624 -15.26 0.69 6.40
CA ALA A 624 -14.15 1.28 7.14
C ALA A 624 -14.50 2.63 7.79
N LEU A 625 -15.57 3.29 7.35
CA LEU A 625 -16.09 4.54 7.90
C LEU A 625 -17.11 4.34 9.03
N GLY A 626 -17.56 3.11 9.24
CA GLY A 626 -18.57 2.72 10.23
C GLY A 626 -19.75 1.97 9.61
N GLY A 627 -20.85 1.85 10.36
CA GLY A 627 -22.10 1.29 9.86
C GLY A 627 -22.84 2.27 8.93
N GLU A 628 -23.56 1.71 7.98
CA GLU A 628 -24.33 2.47 7.01
C GLU A 628 -25.68 1.79 6.74
N VAL A 629 -26.73 2.59 6.57
CA VAL A 629 -28.03 2.11 6.06
C VAL A 629 -27.99 2.18 4.54
N MET A 630 -28.09 1.02 3.92
CA MET A 630 -27.98 0.86 2.47
C MET A 630 -29.33 0.52 1.87
N PRO A 631 -29.97 1.42 1.12
CA PRO A 631 -31.18 1.09 0.39
C PRO A 631 -30.86 0.10 -0.74
N ILE A 632 -31.69 -0.93 -0.90
CA ILE A 632 -31.64 -1.88 -2.01
C ILE A 632 -32.95 -1.76 -2.76
N GLU A 633 -32.85 -1.43 -4.03
CA GLU A 633 -34.00 -1.21 -4.93
C GLU A 633 -34.09 -2.35 -5.93
N VAL A 634 -35.28 -2.86 -6.11
CA VAL A 634 -35.59 -3.86 -7.13
C VAL A 634 -36.72 -3.34 -8.03
N SER A 635 -36.43 -3.24 -9.30
CA SER A 635 -37.40 -2.88 -10.34
C SER A 635 -37.66 -4.04 -11.31
N LEU A 636 -38.86 -4.15 -11.79
CA LEU A 636 -39.30 -5.16 -12.74
C LEU A 636 -39.71 -4.50 -14.05
N ALA A 637 -39.24 -5.04 -15.16
CA ALA A 637 -39.68 -4.70 -16.50
C ALA A 637 -40.16 -5.96 -17.22
N LYS A 638 -41.14 -5.85 -18.11
CA LYS A 638 -41.52 -6.99 -18.96
C LYS A 638 -40.35 -7.32 -19.88
N GLY A 639 -39.93 -8.57 -19.87
CA GLY A 639 -38.74 -9.00 -20.62
C GLY A 639 -38.54 -10.51 -20.63
N GLY A 640 -37.32 -10.93 -20.95
CA GLY A 640 -36.97 -12.35 -21.15
C GLY A 640 -36.35 -13.02 -19.93
N GLY A 641 -36.36 -12.41 -18.75
CA GLY A 641 -35.85 -13.00 -17.52
C GLY A 641 -34.39 -12.64 -17.22
N SER A 642 -33.85 -11.56 -17.76
CA SER A 642 -32.51 -11.11 -17.46
C SER A 642 -32.40 -10.55 -16.04
N LEU A 643 -31.25 -10.82 -15.36
CA LEU A 643 -30.91 -10.20 -14.09
C LEU A 643 -29.83 -9.13 -14.33
N THR A 644 -30.15 -7.89 -14.03
CA THR A 644 -29.21 -6.77 -14.11
C THR A 644 -28.85 -6.31 -12.69
N LEU A 645 -27.56 -6.19 -12.42
CA LEU A 645 -27.04 -5.74 -11.11
C LEU A 645 -26.26 -4.44 -11.31
N THR A 646 -26.58 -3.39 -10.54
CA THR A 646 -25.87 -2.11 -10.61
C THR A 646 -25.55 -1.57 -9.20
N GLY A 647 -24.54 -0.70 -9.08
CA GLY A 647 -24.11 -0.10 -7.80
C GLY A 647 -22.72 -0.53 -7.36
N GLN A 648 -21.85 -0.96 -8.28
CA GLN A 648 -20.50 -1.48 -8.00
C GLN A 648 -20.48 -2.62 -6.96
N LEU A 649 -21.29 -3.64 -7.24
CA LEU A 649 -21.37 -4.83 -6.39
C LEU A 649 -20.18 -5.75 -6.67
N GLY A 650 -19.45 -6.14 -5.61
CA GLY A 650 -18.41 -7.16 -5.67
C GLY A 650 -18.97 -8.57 -5.93
N SER A 651 -18.09 -9.53 -6.16
CA SER A 651 -18.43 -10.90 -6.54
C SER A 651 -19.33 -11.58 -5.51
N VAL A 652 -19.04 -11.45 -4.22
CA VAL A 652 -19.80 -12.08 -3.13
C VAL A 652 -21.23 -11.52 -3.05
N MET A 653 -21.38 -10.22 -3.25
CA MET A 653 -22.71 -9.59 -3.25
C MET A 653 -23.53 -9.96 -4.50
N GLN A 654 -22.86 -10.15 -5.65
CA GLN A 654 -23.50 -10.66 -6.88
C GLN A 654 -23.98 -12.09 -6.70
N GLU A 655 -23.18 -12.96 -6.08
CA GLU A 655 -23.58 -14.32 -5.72
C GLU A 655 -24.78 -14.33 -4.76
N SER A 656 -24.78 -13.44 -3.75
CA SER A 656 -25.92 -13.27 -2.85
C SER A 656 -27.21 -12.88 -3.59
N ALA A 657 -27.11 -12.02 -4.61
CA ALA A 657 -28.24 -11.63 -5.43
C ALA A 657 -28.77 -12.81 -6.27
N GLN A 658 -27.87 -13.62 -6.84
CA GLN A 658 -28.23 -14.84 -7.57
C GLN A 658 -28.87 -15.89 -6.65
N ALA A 659 -28.35 -16.08 -5.46
CA ALA A 659 -28.91 -16.98 -4.45
C ALA A 659 -30.33 -16.54 -4.02
N ALA A 660 -30.53 -15.22 -3.84
CA ALA A 660 -31.84 -14.66 -3.52
C ALA A 660 -32.87 -14.90 -4.66
N LEU A 661 -32.47 -14.69 -5.91
CA LEU A 661 -33.30 -14.95 -7.07
C LEU A 661 -33.66 -16.44 -7.18
N PHE A 662 -32.65 -17.31 -7.00
CA PHE A 662 -32.89 -18.76 -7.04
C PHE A 662 -33.86 -19.21 -5.95
N TYR A 663 -33.71 -18.71 -4.71
CA TYR A 663 -34.62 -18.96 -3.63
C TYR A 663 -36.06 -18.52 -3.94
N ALA A 664 -36.23 -17.32 -4.49
CA ALA A 664 -37.54 -16.81 -4.91
C ALA A 664 -38.18 -17.70 -5.98
N ARG A 665 -37.40 -18.19 -6.94
CA ARG A 665 -37.86 -19.13 -8.00
C ARG A 665 -38.27 -20.48 -7.43
N ALA A 666 -37.41 -21.07 -6.57
CA ALA A 666 -37.65 -22.39 -5.98
C ALA A 666 -38.89 -22.40 -5.06
N ASN A 667 -39.19 -21.24 -4.44
CA ASN A 667 -40.30 -21.12 -3.50
C ASN A 667 -41.45 -20.25 -4.01
N ALA A 668 -41.53 -20.01 -5.32
CA ALA A 668 -42.50 -19.09 -5.91
C ALA A 668 -43.94 -19.36 -5.48
N SER A 669 -44.38 -20.62 -5.47
CA SER A 669 -45.70 -21.01 -5.04
C SER A 669 -45.99 -20.74 -3.57
N VAL A 670 -45.01 -20.93 -2.71
CA VAL A 670 -45.09 -20.69 -1.26
C VAL A 670 -45.12 -19.19 -0.97
N LEU A 671 -44.39 -18.41 -1.74
CA LEU A 671 -44.29 -16.96 -1.62
C LEU A 671 -45.47 -16.22 -2.29
N GLY A 672 -46.35 -16.95 -2.97
CA GLY A 672 -47.48 -16.37 -3.67
C GLY A 672 -47.08 -15.60 -4.95
N LEU A 673 -45.95 -15.96 -5.53
CA LEU A 673 -45.43 -15.38 -6.77
C LEU A 673 -45.88 -16.18 -7.99
N GLU A 674 -45.91 -15.57 -9.16
CA GLU A 674 -46.13 -16.24 -10.44
C GLU A 674 -44.96 -17.25 -10.65
N SER A 675 -45.30 -18.50 -11.00
CA SER A 675 -44.32 -19.57 -11.16
C SER A 675 -43.33 -19.33 -12.29
N ASP A 676 -43.76 -18.56 -13.28
CA ASP A 676 -43.01 -18.24 -14.51
C ASP A 676 -42.50 -16.78 -14.57
N PHE A 677 -42.47 -16.10 -13.42
CA PHE A 677 -42.02 -14.70 -13.35
C PHE A 677 -40.62 -14.52 -13.97
N HIS A 678 -39.76 -15.55 -13.84
CA HIS A 678 -38.39 -15.54 -14.35
C HIS A 678 -38.25 -15.53 -15.88
N SER A 679 -39.32 -15.80 -16.60
CA SER A 679 -39.39 -15.71 -18.07
C SER A 679 -40.24 -14.51 -18.55
N LYS A 680 -40.92 -13.84 -17.62
CA LYS A 680 -41.82 -12.72 -17.93
C LYS A 680 -41.24 -11.34 -17.60
N TYR A 681 -40.33 -11.30 -16.63
CA TYR A 681 -39.79 -10.04 -16.13
C TYR A 681 -38.27 -10.03 -16.14
N ASP A 682 -37.71 -8.97 -16.70
CA ASP A 682 -36.32 -8.60 -16.43
C ASP A 682 -36.26 -7.93 -15.05
N ILE A 683 -35.31 -8.35 -14.28
CA ILE A 683 -35.13 -7.94 -12.88
C ILE A 683 -33.91 -7.07 -12.78
N HIS A 684 -34.07 -5.84 -12.28
CA HIS A 684 -32.96 -4.94 -12.03
C HIS A 684 -32.81 -4.70 -10.52
N ILE A 685 -31.69 -5.08 -9.98
CA ILE A 685 -31.30 -4.81 -8.57
C ILE A 685 -30.28 -3.66 -8.59
N HIS A 686 -30.67 -2.58 -7.94
CA HIS A 686 -29.79 -1.41 -7.81
C HIS A 686 -29.47 -1.13 -6.34
N VAL A 687 -28.18 -0.89 -6.07
CA VAL A 687 -27.74 -0.42 -4.75
C VAL A 687 -27.13 0.97 -4.96
N PRO A 688 -27.82 2.05 -4.55
CA PRO A 688 -27.37 3.41 -4.72
C PRO A 688 -25.97 3.69 -4.15
N SER A 689 -25.43 4.90 -4.40
CA SER A 689 -24.05 5.30 -4.03
C SER A 689 -22.96 4.52 -4.81
N GLY A 690 -23.07 4.51 -6.13
CA GLY A 690 -22.16 3.79 -7.06
C GLY A 690 -20.70 4.23 -7.03
N ALA A 691 -20.33 5.28 -6.29
CA ALA A 691 -18.94 5.69 -6.08
C ALA A 691 -18.18 4.81 -5.07
N ILE A 692 -18.89 4.02 -4.26
CA ILE A 692 -18.30 3.18 -3.21
C ILE A 692 -18.50 1.70 -3.61
N PRO A 693 -17.42 0.93 -3.78
CA PRO A 693 -17.53 -0.51 -3.99
C PRO A 693 -18.19 -1.19 -2.79
N LYS A 694 -19.10 -2.12 -3.06
CA LYS A 694 -19.84 -2.84 -2.03
C LYS A 694 -19.66 -4.32 -2.25
N ASP A 695 -19.21 -5.02 -1.22
CA ASP A 695 -19.08 -6.48 -1.26
C ASP A 695 -19.44 -7.11 0.08
N GLY A 696 -19.87 -8.37 0.05
CA GLY A 696 -20.18 -9.15 1.23
C GLY A 696 -21.53 -9.87 1.18
N PRO A 697 -21.66 -10.98 1.91
CA PRO A 697 -22.84 -11.83 1.88
C PRO A 697 -24.01 -11.29 2.73
N SER A 698 -23.77 -10.29 3.58
CA SER A 698 -24.71 -9.81 4.62
C SER A 698 -25.98 -9.11 4.10
N ALA A 699 -26.03 -8.84 2.79
CA ALA A 699 -27.20 -8.28 2.12
C ALA A 699 -28.20 -9.33 1.61
N GLY A 700 -27.93 -10.62 1.77
CA GLY A 700 -28.73 -11.71 1.19
C GLY A 700 -30.21 -11.65 1.55
N ILE A 701 -30.56 -11.51 2.84
CA ILE A 701 -31.96 -11.39 3.26
C ILE A 701 -32.61 -10.09 2.78
N THR A 702 -31.84 -9.03 2.67
CA THR A 702 -32.32 -7.71 2.19
C THR A 702 -32.69 -7.79 0.71
N ILE A 703 -31.80 -8.35 -0.10
CA ILE A 703 -32.03 -8.56 -1.54
C ILE A 703 -33.23 -9.48 -1.76
N ALA A 704 -33.30 -10.59 -1.02
CA ALA A 704 -34.44 -11.51 -1.11
C ALA A 704 -35.76 -10.82 -0.76
N THR A 705 -35.76 -9.98 0.28
CA THR A 705 -36.96 -9.23 0.68
C THR A 705 -37.36 -8.21 -0.36
N ALA A 706 -36.42 -7.47 -0.94
CA ALA A 706 -36.66 -6.49 -2.00
C ALA A 706 -37.25 -7.18 -3.26
N LEU A 707 -36.68 -8.32 -3.61
CA LEU A 707 -37.11 -9.12 -4.76
C LEU A 707 -38.50 -9.68 -4.59
N VAL A 708 -38.83 -10.25 -3.44
CA VAL A 708 -40.17 -10.74 -3.12
C VAL A 708 -41.18 -9.59 -3.02
N SER A 709 -40.77 -8.45 -2.46
CA SER A 709 -41.62 -7.24 -2.43
C SER A 709 -41.95 -6.79 -3.84
N ALA A 710 -40.98 -6.65 -4.74
CA ALA A 710 -41.18 -6.24 -6.13
C ALA A 710 -42.09 -7.21 -6.87
N LEU A 711 -41.85 -8.53 -6.77
CA LEU A 711 -42.59 -9.58 -7.45
C LEU A 711 -44.01 -9.76 -6.91
N SER A 712 -44.22 -9.54 -5.61
CA SER A 712 -45.58 -9.68 -5.01
C SER A 712 -46.38 -8.37 -5.00
N GLY A 713 -45.76 -7.22 -5.33
CA GLY A 713 -46.38 -5.90 -5.24
C GLY A 713 -46.64 -5.43 -3.79
N ARG A 714 -46.05 -6.10 -2.79
CA ARG A 714 -46.20 -5.77 -1.36
C ARG A 714 -45.18 -4.73 -0.93
N LYS A 715 -45.66 -3.69 -0.25
CA LYS A 715 -44.79 -2.67 0.32
C LYS A 715 -43.93 -3.23 1.46
N VAL A 716 -42.75 -2.66 1.63
CA VAL A 716 -41.86 -2.96 2.78
C VAL A 716 -42.06 -1.89 3.86
N SER A 717 -42.04 -2.30 5.13
CA SER A 717 -42.13 -1.39 6.25
C SER A 717 -40.90 -0.46 6.31
N LYS A 718 -41.15 0.82 6.46
CA LYS A 718 -40.10 1.85 6.58
C LYS A 718 -39.36 1.80 7.92
N ASP A 719 -39.94 1.20 8.94
CA ASP A 719 -39.38 1.17 10.29
C ASP A 719 -38.45 -0.02 10.53
N VAL A 720 -38.16 -0.80 9.48
CA VAL A 720 -37.38 -2.04 9.54
C VAL A 720 -36.13 -1.93 8.72
N ALA A 721 -35.00 -2.22 9.33
CA ALA A 721 -33.75 -2.54 8.65
C ALA A 721 -33.35 -3.99 8.90
N MET A 722 -32.51 -4.56 8.07
CA MET A 722 -32.13 -5.94 8.19
C MET A 722 -30.69 -6.19 7.73
N THR A 723 -30.08 -7.23 8.29
CA THR A 723 -28.80 -7.79 7.86
C THR A 723 -28.82 -9.29 8.07
N GLY A 724 -28.19 -10.03 7.16
CA GLY A 724 -28.08 -11.49 7.27
C GLY A 724 -27.67 -12.10 5.94
N GLU A 725 -26.81 -13.10 6.01
CA GLU A 725 -26.50 -13.95 4.88
C GLU A 725 -27.62 -14.98 4.70
N MET A 726 -27.85 -15.39 3.46
CA MET A 726 -28.91 -16.34 3.14
C MET A 726 -28.38 -17.54 2.37
N THR A 727 -28.75 -18.74 2.82
CA THR A 727 -28.49 -19.96 2.05
C THR A 727 -29.57 -20.21 0.98
N LEU A 728 -29.28 -21.05 -0.01
CA LEU A 728 -30.26 -21.47 -1.04
C LEU A 728 -31.52 -22.12 -0.46
N ARG A 729 -31.47 -22.63 0.78
CA ARG A 729 -32.61 -23.20 1.49
C ARG A 729 -33.39 -22.17 2.30
N GLY A 730 -32.95 -20.92 2.32
CA GLY A 730 -33.57 -19.85 3.07
C GLY A 730 -33.16 -19.74 4.55
N ASN A 731 -32.19 -20.50 5.00
CA ASN A 731 -31.64 -20.30 6.35
C ASN A 731 -30.83 -19.00 6.41
N VAL A 732 -30.94 -18.30 7.53
CA VAL A 732 -30.26 -17.03 7.77
C VAL A 732 -29.03 -17.31 8.63
N LEU A 733 -27.86 -16.93 8.12
CA LEU A 733 -26.55 -17.15 8.76
C LEU A 733 -26.03 -15.86 9.42
N ALA A 734 -25.15 -16.03 10.40
CA ALA A 734 -24.53 -14.96 11.14
C ALA A 734 -23.69 -14.03 10.24
N VAL A 735 -23.62 -12.76 10.62
CA VAL A 735 -22.86 -11.71 9.93
C VAL A 735 -22.01 -10.92 10.92
N GLY A 736 -20.91 -10.33 10.43
CA GLY A 736 -20.05 -9.47 11.23
C GLY A 736 -20.53 -8.02 11.33
N GLY A 737 -19.95 -7.26 12.28
CA GLY A 737 -20.15 -5.82 12.44
C GLY A 737 -21.56 -5.43 12.89
N LEU A 738 -22.22 -6.27 13.71
CA LEU A 738 -23.60 -6.02 14.15
C LEU A 738 -23.72 -4.73 14.97
N ARG A 739 -22.71 -4.39 15.79
CA ARG A 739 -22.70 -3.15 16.58
C ARG A 739 -22.80 -1.92 15.68
N GLU A 740 -21.92 -1.82 14.71
CA GLU A 740 -21.87 -0.69 13.78
C GLU A 740 -23.14 -0.58 12.94
N LYS A 741 -23.65 -1.71 12.48
CA LYS A 741 -24.90 -1.81 11.71
C LYS A 741 -26.11 -1.35 12.54
N ALA A 742 -26.19 -1.74 13.79
CA ALA A 742 -27.25 -1.34 14.71
C ALA A 742 -27.21 0.15 15.03
N LEU A 743 -26.02 0.69 15.25
CA LEU A 743 -25.83 2.12 15.50
C LEU A 743 -26.19 2.97 14.27
N ALA A 744 -25.89 2.50 13.08
CA ALA A 744 -26.32 3.14 11.84
C ALA A 744 -27.85 3.16 11.69
N ALA A 745 -28.53 2.05 12.00
CA ALA A 745 -29.98 2.00 12.00
C ALA A 745 -30.57 3.05 12.94
N LEU A 746 -30.03 3.17 14.15
CA LEU A 746 -30.48 4.16 15.15
C LEU A 746 -30.26 5.59 14.68
N GLN A 747 -29.11 5.90 14.06
CA GLN A 747 -28.83 7.23 13.51
C GLN A 747 -29.81 7.66 12.41
N HIS A 748 -30.36 6.70 11.68
CA HIS A 748 -31.36 6.92 10.64
C HIS A 748 -32.80 6.80 11.17
N GLY A 749 -32.98 6.75 12.50
CA GLY A 749 -34.31 6.67 13.13
C GLY A 749 -35.02 5.33 12.95
N ILE A 750 -34.27 4.27 12.62
CA ILE A 750 -34.85 2.93 12.46
C ILE A 750 -34.72 2.17 13.78
N ASN A 751 -35.84 1.91 14.40
CA ASN A 751 -35.87 1.31 15.74
C ASN A 751 -36.09 -0.21 15.73
N LYS A 752 -36.34 -0.81 14.57
CA LYS A 752 -36.55 -2.26 14.44
C LYS A 752 -35.54 -2.86 13.50
N VAL A 753 -34.69 -3.76 14.00
CA VAL A 753 -33.61 -4.38 13.24
C VAL A 753 -33.79 -5.91 13.24
N ILE A 754 -33.90 -6.50 12.05
CA ILE A 754 -33.92 -7.94 11.86
C ILE A 754 -32.49 -8.46 11.75
N ILE A 755 -32.12 -9.42 12.61
CA ILE A 755 -30.78 -9.98 12.72
C ILE A 755 -30.84 -11.52 12.65
N PRO A 756 -29.75 -12.18 12.24
CA PRO A 756 -29.64 -13.61 12.37
C PRO A 756 -29.72 -14.07 13.84
N TYR A 757 -30.36 -15.22 14.08
CA TYR A 757 -30.48 -15.77 15.43
C TYR A 757 -29.13 -16.00 16.12
N GLU A 758 -28.13 -16.40 15.37
CA GLU A 758 -26.79 -16.68 15.88
C GLU A 758 -26.03 -15.42 16.36
N ASN A 759 -26.45 -14.23 15.89
CA ASN A 759 -25.89 -12.96 16.32
C ASN A 759 -26.48 -12.41 17.62
N ILE A 760 -27.36 -13.16 18.33
CA ILE A 760 -27.88 -12.72 19.64
C ILE A 760 -26.74 -12.46 20.62
N LYS A 761 -25.69 -13.28 20.59
CA LYS A 761 -24.49 -13.12 21.42
C LYS A 761 -23.77 -11.78 21.20
N ASP A 762 -23.80 -11.28 19.96
CA ASP A 762 -23.09 -10.06 19.59
C ASP A 762 -23.84 -8.78 20.05
N LEU A 763 -25.08 -8.91 20.52
CA LEU A 763 -25.85 -7.81 21.11
C LEU A 763 -25.21 -7.26 22.40
N GLU A 764 -24.34 -8.03 23.06
CA GLU A 764 -23.59 -7.59 24.24
C GLU A 764 -22.50 -6.56 23.89
N GLU A 765 -22.12 -6.48 22.63
CA GLU A 765 -21.16 -5.47 22.16
C GLU A 765 -21.79 -4.09 21.99
N ILE A 766 -23.13 -4.03 21.90
CA ILE A 766 -23.87 -2.78 21.74
C ILE A 766 -24.06 -2.15 23.12
N PRO A 767 -23.68 -0.87 23.32
CA PRO A 767 -23.86 -0.20 24.59
C PRO A 767 -25.33 -0.22 25.05
N GLU A 768 -25.55 -0.42 26.34
CA GLU A 768 -26.87 -0.70 26.89
C GLU A 768 -27.91 0.39 26.58
N GLU A 769 -27.51 1.67 26.58
CA GLU A 769 -28.37 2.81 26.27
C GLU A 769 -28.92 2.75 24.85
N GLN A 770 -28.10 2.36 23.87
CA GLN A 770 -28.49 2.23 22.47
C GLN A 770 -29.25 0.92 22.22
N ARG A 771 -28.83 -0.16 22.88
CA ARG A 771 -29.51 -1.44 22.79
C ARG A 771 -30.98 -1.38 23.23
N LYS A 772 -31.29 -0.58 24.24
CA LYS A 772 -32.66 -0.35 24.72
C LYS A 772 -33.53 0.42 23.74
N GLN A 773 -32.94 1.19 22.81
CA GLN A 773 -33.66 2.00 21.83
C GLN A 773 -34.00 1.22 20.55
N ILE A 774 -33.42 0.02 20.37
CA ILE A 774 -33.60 -0.80 19.16
C ILE A 774 -34.32 -2.08 19.53
N GLN A 775 -35.38 -2.40 18.81
CA GLN A 775 -36.02 -3.70 18.85
C GLN A 775 -35.32 -4.68 17.93
N PHE A 776 -34.47 -5.51 18.47
CA PHE A 776 -33.83 -6.59 17.71
C PHE A 776 -34.79 -7.76 17.54
N VAL A 777 -34.90 -8.23 16.30
CA VAL A 777 -35.75 -9.38 15.97
C VAL A 777 -34.87 -10.48 15.37
N PRO A 778 -34.51 -11.47 16.18
CA PRO A 778 -33.69 -12.58 15.69
C PRO A 778 -34.51 -13.55 14.84
N VAL A 779 -33.99 -13.94 13.69
CA VAL A 779 -34.64 -14.83 12.71
C VAL A 779 -33.70 -15.97 12.32
N LYS A 780 -34.30 -17.12 11.97
CA LYS A 780 -33.58 -18.31 11.50
C LYS A 780 -33.80 -18.56 10.00
N HIS A 781 -34.87 -18.05 9.47
CA HIS A 781 -35.28 -18.33 8.10
C HIS A 781 -35.86 -17.10 7.41
N VAL A 782 -35.63 -16.97 6.10
CA VAL A 782 -36.10 -15.84 5.26
C VAL A 782 -37.60 -15.68 5.34
N SER A 783 -38.41 -16.75 5.49
CA SER A 783 -39.87 -16.63 5.65
C SER A 783 -40.27 -15.79 6.87
N GLU A 784 -39.51 -15.83 7.94
CA GLU A 784 -39.74 -14.99 9.12
C GLU A 784 -39.43 -13.52 8.79
N VAL A 785 -38.33 -13.26 8.05
CA VAL A 785 -37.97 -11.92 7.58
C VAL A 785 -39.10 -11.31 6.74
N LEU A 786 -39.60 -12.07 5.76
CA LEU A 786 -40.67 -11.62 4.87
C LEU A 786 -41.96 -11.35 5.64
N ALA A 787 -42.31 -12.16 6.63
CA ALA A 787 -43.49 -11.94 7.47
C ALA A 787 -43.39 -10.67 8.31
N LEU A 788 -42.19 -10.28 8.73
CA LEU A 788 -41.92 -9.11 9.57
C LEU A 788 -41.77 -7.81 8.76
N ALA A 789 -41.24 -7.91 7.56
CA ALA A 789 -40.88 -6.74 6.74
C ALA A 789 -41.97 -6.36 5.73
N LEU A 790 -42.70 -7.30 5.18
CA LEU A 790 -43.69 -7.06 4.12
C LEU A 790 -45.06 -6.68 4.70
N LEU A 791 -45.59 -5.52 4.30
CA LEU A 791 -46.88 -5.01 4.71
C LEU A 791 -48.03 -5.61 3.84
N GLY A 792 -49.21 -5.65 4.43
CA GLY A 792 -50.46 -6.15 3.77
C GLY A 792 -50.53 -7.68 3.71
N ARG A 793 -51.78 -8.21 3.64
CA ARG A 793 -52.00 -9.63 3.40
C ARG A 793 -51.85 -9.91 1.92
N GLY A 794 -50.82 -10.65 1.51
CA GLY A 794 -50.79 -11.24 0.17
C GLY A 794 -52.04 -12.06 -0.05
N LYS A 795 -52.46 -12.25 -1.30
CA LYS A 795 -53.62 -13.09 -1.70
C LYS A 795 -53.42 -14.56 -1.29
N LYS A 796 -53.47 -14.88 -0.04
CA LYS A 796 -53.38 -16.10 0.77
C LYS A 796 -52.20 -16.02 1.73
N ALA A 797 -52.54 -15.87 3.00
CA ALA A 797 -51.56 -16.05 4.11
C ALA A 797 -51.04 -17.48 4.11
N LEU A 798 -49.74 -17.65 4.14
CA LEU A 798 -49.10 -18.94 4.38
C LEU A 798 -49.53 -19.51 5.75
N PRO A 799 -50.01 -20.76 5.83
CA PRO A 799 -50.24 -21.39 7.09
C PRO A 799 -48.90 -21.64 7.80
N PRO A 800 -48.83 -21.43 9.13
CA PRO A 800 -47.61 -21.74 9.86
C PRO A 800 -47.28 -23.24 9.70
N ARG A 801 -46.03 -23.50 9.31
CA ARG A 801 -45.53 -24.87 9.18
C ARG A 801 -45.77 -25.60 10.49
N LYS A 802 -46.66 -26.60 10.49
CA LYS A 802 -46.92 -27.49 11.62
C LYS A 802 -45.59 -28.11 12.07
N LYS A 803 -45.24 -27.91 13.36
CA LYS A 803 -44.07 -28.57 13.99
C LYS A 803 -44.15 -30.04 13.66
N ALA A 804 -43.17 -30.58 12.96
CA ALA A 804 -43.04 -32.01 12.75
C ALA A 804 -42.94 -32.66 14.13
N LYS A 805 -43.92 -33.52 14.49
CA LYS A 805 -43.86 -34.33 15.69
C LYS A 805 -42.59 -35.17 15.62
N ARG A 806 -41.69 -34.93 16.59
CA ARG A 806 -40.62 -35.88 16.87
C ARG A 806 -41.26 -37.27 17.06
N ARG A 807 -41.02 -38.17 16.12
CA ARG A 807 -41.09 -39.61 16.42
C ARG A 807 -39.90 -39.94 17.30
N GLU A 808 -40.20 -40.23 18.56
CA GLU A 808 -39.26 -40.94 19.44
C GLU A 808 -39.04 -42.32 18.80
N LEU A 809 -37.83 -42.58 18.35
CA LEU A 809 -37.36 -43.93 18.12
C LEU A 809 -36.77 -44.39 19.46
N SER A 810 -37.54 -45.27 20.12
CA SER A 810 -37.06 -46.15 21.16
C SER A 810 -36.11 -47.13 20.52
N LEU A 811 -34.81 -47.07 20.95
CA LEU A 811 -33.95 -48.17 21.28
C LEU A 811 -32.73 -47.60 22.01
#